data_25b3fe312b7c64f065e7e0faeacd699d
#
_entry.id   25b3fe312b7c64f065e7e0faeacd699d
#
_cell.length_a   1.000
_cell.length_b   1.000
_cell.length_c   1.000
_cell.angle_alpha   90.00
_cell.angle_beta   90.00
_cell.angle_gamma   90.00
#
_symmetry.space_group_name_H-M   'P 1'
#
loop_
_entity.id
_entity.type
_entity.pdbx_description
1 polymer ?
#
loop_
_entity_poly.entity_id
_entity_poly.type
_entity_poly.pdbx_seq_one_letter_code
_entity_poly.pdbx_strand_id
1 'polypeptide(L)'
;MLLLVSGGLGLLVEQAAGVRLAGVLVVPVGLAALVAIAQLTTYWGATARLTTPLVVLAALAGFAAGWRRLRGAGVDVPPTLAAVAVFAVLGAPVVLSGHATFAGYTVLGDTAIQFLAIDRLLEHGRDLAGLPPSSYQAALRSYIDSGYPMGSQVALGAVRPLSGQDVAWVYQPYLAFLVANLALALYAITTRLIARRWQRAAVAFLAAQPALVVGYALQGSIKELATAWVVALLVALVGPLFAARQPVRAVVPLAVAGAAGIAAIGPAVLPWLAPIALVGLVGTIRERISWRDVVSRAGVFAGVVAVLSIPTFAALRSYAKVTQHVITSGSELGNLLGPLNPLQAAGIWLSGDYRLVPATTIAGLDARALTWVLVGVALASATIGLAWALSRRAWLLLVYVGISLLACVYVMRIGSPWADGKALMIVSPAAALVALVGPVALVGTRTLETRVGAGVLGLAIAAGILGSTALAYHDVSLAPRDRLAELGRIGAREAGQGPALYTEFEEFGKHFLRAVDPTGVSEAFSPDVAAAARPGGNGVRFGYPVDLDDLNLGYVERFRTLVLRRSPVASRPPVNFRRVYVGRWYEVWRRDDAVSRPLAHLPLGRGLLPAERPRCADVAALARQAPRGAQLAAPERPAPPRFLPTKARRIPGGWHVDGGEPLALDVSGQGELLGTLTIPSAGRYTLWLGGSFARPVTVALDGRRVARFGDELSGRGEFAAAPGSLTLRAGRHAVRIFRGGGSLAPGNGNGASRRLGPLILGPAGSAQPRVVSVPVGAWRSLCSRSLDWVETLRR
;
A
#
# COMPACT_ATOMS: atom_id res chain seq x y z
N MET A 1 7.80 13.92 -14.80
CA MET A 1 7.57 15.08 -13.93
C MET A 1 8.45 15.09 -12.69
N LEU A 2 8.45 14.06 -11.85
CA LEU A 2 9.35 13.95 -10.67
C LEU A 2 10.82 14.23 -11.02
N LEU A 3 11.32 13.63 -12.10
CA LEU A 3 12.70 13.81 -12.56
C LEU A 3 12.99 15.28 -12.91
N LEU A 4 12.10 15.96 -13.61
CA LEU A 4 12.26 17.37 -13.97
C LEU A 4 12.22 18.28 -12.74
N VAL A 5 11.22 18.11 -11.88
CA VAL A 5 11.11 18.90 -10.65
C VAL A 5 12.34 18.69 -9.77
N SER A 6 12.74 17.43 -9.52
CA SER A 6 13.94 17.14 -8.73
C SER A 6 15.22 17.65 -9.40
N GLY A 7 15.33 17.55 -10.72
CA GLY A 7 16.48 18.11 -11.46
C GLY A 7 16.61 19.62 -11.27
N GLY A 8 15.51 20.36 -11.45
CA GLY A 8 15.48 21.81 -11.26
C GLY A 8 15.80 22.23 -9.83
N LEU A 9 15.15 21.59 -8.84
CA LEU A 9 15.43 21.84 -7.42
C LEU A 9 16.88 21.51 -7.04
N GLY A 10 17.45 20.43 -7.58
CA GLY A 10 18.85 20.07 -7.36
C GLY A 10 19.82 21.12 -7.90
N LEU A 11 19.54 21.68 -9.08
CA LEU A 11 20.31 22.79 -9.64
C LEU A 11 20.17 24.07 -8.79
N LEU A 12 19.00 24.35 -8.25
CA LEU A 12 18.79 25.48 -7.34
C LEU A 12 19.61 25.33 -6.06
N VAL A 13 19.59 24.14 -5.44
CA VAL A 13 20.40 23.82 -4.25
C VAL A 13 21.91 23.94 -4.56
N GLU A 14 22.34 23.48 -5.73
CA GLU A 14 23.72 23.63 -6.19
C GLU A 14 24.15 25.12 -6.27
N GLN A 15 23.31 25.98 -6.83
CA GLN A 15 23.56 27.42 -6.90
C GLN A 15 23.60 28.06 -5.50
N ALA A 16 22.66 27.71 -4.64
CA ALA A 16 22.64 28.18 -3.25
C ALA A 16 23.92 27.77 -2.49
N ALA A 17 24.41 26.56 -2.71
CA ALA A 17 25.63 26.03 -2.11
C ALA A 17 26.92 26.70 -2.67
N GLY A 18 26.90 27.22 -3.89
CA GLY A 18 28.04 27.75 -4.59
C GLY A 18 29.12 26.72 -4.95
N VAL A 19 28.72 25.45 -5.05
CA VAL A 19 29.60 24.32 -5.43
C VAL A 19 28.91 23.47 -6.47
N ARG A 20 29.70 22.85 -7.36
CA ARG A 20 29.17 21.88 -8.34
C ARG A 20 29.02 20.51 -7.71
N LEU A 21 27.80 19.98 -7.70
CA LEU A 21 27.53 18.61 -7.33
C LEU A 21 27.97 17.63 -8.43
N ALA A 22 28.34 16.41 -8.06
CA ALA A 22 28.46 15.34 -9.05
C ALA A 22 27.12 15.19 -9.79
N GLY A 23 27.14 15.05 -11.12
CA GLY A 23 25.91 15.03 -11.94
C GLY A 23 24.86 14.01 -11.46
N VAL A 24 25.32 12.85 -11.00
CA VAL A 24 24.49 11.77 -10.45
C VAL A 24 23.77 12.14 -9.15
N LEU A 25 24.21 13.16 -8.42
CA LEU A 25 23.64 13.60 -7.14
C LEU A 25 22.66 14.79 -7.28
N VAL A 26 22.55 15.42 -8.46
CA VAL A 26 21.67 16.57 -8.67
C VAL A 26 20.20 16.19 -8.42
N VAL A 27 19.75 15.11 -9.05
CA VAL A 27 18.36 14.63 -8.90
C VAL A 27 18.08 14.15 -7.47
N PRO A 28 18.93 13.32 -6.82
CA PRO A 28 18.76 12.95 -5.43
C PRO A 28 18.68 14.13 -4.45
N VAL A 29 19.53 15.14 -4.61
CA VAL A 29 19.50 16.37 -3.77
C VAL A 29 18.23 17.17 -4.02
N GLY A 30 17.79 17.27 -5.28
CA GLY A 30 16.55 17.97 -5.61
C GLY A 30 15.30 17.25 -5.09
N LEU A 31 15.30 15.92 -5.04
CA LEU A 31 14.23 15.16 -4.39
C LEU A 31 14.22 15.41 -2.87
N ALA A 32 15.40 15.53 -2.24
CA ALA A 32 15.49 15.90 -0.83
C ALA A 32 14.92 17.32 -0.58
N ALA A 33 15.22 18.28 -1.49
CA ALA A 33 14.63 19.61 -1.44
C ALA A 33 13.09 19.57 -1.62
N LEU A 34 12.58 18.75 -2.54
CA LEU A 34 11.13 18.55 -2.72
C LEU A 34 10.47 18.06 -1.43
N VAL A 35 11.04 17.04 -0.77
CA VAL A 35 10.54 16.49 0.50
C VAL A 35 10.51 17.55 1.60
N ALA A 36 11.60 18.31 1.76
CA ALA A 36 11.70 19.34 2.80
C ALA A 36 10.74 20.52 2.54
N ILE A 37 10.66 21.02 1.30
CA ILE A 37 9.75 22.11 0.91
C ILE A 37 8.28 21.68 1.08
N ALA A 38 7.91 20.50 0.58
CA ALA A 38 6.54 20.02 0.67
C ALA A 38 6.08 19.86 2.11
N GLN A 39 6.93 19.35 3.01
CA GLN A 39 6.61 19.27 4.43
C GLN A 39 6.43 20.66 5.06
N LEU A 40 7.32 21.60 4.73
CA LEU A 40 7.26 22.94 5.29
C LEU A 40 6.00 23.69 4.86
N THR A 41 5.67 23.67 3.57
CA THR A 41 4.52 24.38 3.01
C THR A 41 3.17 23.80 3.40
N THR A 42 3.08 22.49 3.59
CA THR A 42 1.83 21.81 4.01
C THR A 42 1.58 21.85 5.52
N TYR A 43 2.45 22.45 6.30
CA TYR A 43 2.23 22.60 7.74
C TYR A 43 1.11 23.59 8.06
N TRP A 44 1.00 24.71 7.32
CA TRP A 44 -0.04 25.72 7.49
C TRP A 44 -1.06 25.66 6.35
N GLY A 45 -2.34 25.81 6.68
CA GLY A 45 -3.42 25.83 5.69
C GLY A 45 -3.25 26.92 4.63
N ALA A 46 -2.73 28.10 5.02
CA ALA A 46 -2.51 29.23 4.11
C ALA A 46 -1.48 28.93 3.00
N THR A 47 -0.46 28.12 3.29
CA THR A 47 0.62 27.79 2.34
C THR A 47 0.42 26.43 1.67
N ALA A 48 -0.47 25.59 2.17
CA ALA A 48 -0.66 24.23 1.71
C ALA A 48 -0.99 24.16 0.20
N ARG A 49 -1.95 24.94 -0.26
CA ARG A 49 -2.37 25.01 -1.68
C ARG A 49 -1.29 25.58 -2.59
N LEU A 50 -0.34 26.33 -2.05
CA LEU A 50 0.77 26.90 -2.79
C LEU A 50 1.94 25.92 -2.98
N THR A 51 1.92 24.75 -2.36
CA THR A 51 3.01 23.76 -2.42
C THR A 51 3.41 23.41 -3.85
N THR A 52 2.47 23.03 -4.70
CA THR A 52 2.76 22.68 -6.11
C THR A 52 3.30 23.88 -6.90
N PRO A 53 2.65 25.08 -6.90
CA PRO A 53 3.19 26.26 -7.58
C PRO A 53 4.61 26.63 -7.12
N LEU A 54 4.86 26.65 -5.80
CA LEU A 54 6.17 26.99 -5.25
C LEU A 54 7.26 26.00 -5.68
N VAL A 55 6.97 24.70 -5.64
CA VAL A 55 7.89 23.65 -6.09
C VAL A 55 8.20 23.77 -7.58
N VAL A 56 7.19 24.08 -8.41
CA VAL A 56 7.38 24.25 -9.86
C VAL A 56 8.21 25.52 -10.14
N LEU A 57 7.86 26.65 -9.51
CA LEU A 57 8.61 27.89 -9.67
C LEU A 57 10.07 27.75 -9.21
N ALA A 58 10.32 27.11 -8.07
CA ALA A 58 11.68 26.83 -7.59
C ALA A 58 12.45 25.92 -8.54
N ALA A 59 11.80 24.91 -9.13
CA ALA A 59 12.44 24.05 -10.15
C ALA A 59 12.78 24.84 -11.42
N LEU A 60 11.87 25.69 -11.90
CA LEU A 60 12.13 26.55 -13.06
C LEU A 60 13.26 27.54 -12.78
N ALA A 61 13.29 28.16 -11.60
CA ALA A 61 14.40 29.03 -11.18
C ALA A 61 15.74 28.27 -11.16
N GLY A 62 15.74 27.01 -10.69
CA GLY A 62 16.91 26.15 -10.73
C GLY A 62 17.41 25.86 -12.14
N PHE A 63 16.50 25.57 -13.08
CA PHE A 63 16.85 25.39 -14.49
C PHE A 63 17.41 26.69 -15.12
N ALA A 64 16.80 27.83 -14.83
CA ALA A 64 17.28 29.13 -15.32
C ALA A 64 18.67 29.45 -14.77
N ALA A 65 18.90 29.28 -13.46
CA ALA A 65 20.22 29.47 -12.85
C ALA A 65 21.27 28.46 -13.31
N GLY A 66 20.87 27.20 -13.53
CA GLY A 66 21.73 26.11 -13.98
C GLY A 66 21.89 26.00 -15.50
N TRP A 67 21.32 26.92 -16.30
CA TRP A 67 21.26 26.83 -17.77
C TRP A 67 22.63 26.64 -18.44
N ARG A 68 23.66 27.37 -17.97
CA ARG A 68 25.02 27.26 -18.50
C ARG A 68 25.61 25.87 -18.27
N ARG A 69 25.29 25.24 -17.15
CA ARG A 69 25.69 23.85 -16.84
C ARG A 69 25.02 22.85 -17.79
N LEU A 70 23.74 23.03 -18.06
CA LEU A 70 22.95 22.12 -18.90
C LEU A 70 23.42 22.14 -20.36
N ARG A 71 23.79 23.31 -20.90
CA ARG A 71 24.32 23.46 -22.26
C ARG A 71 25.60 22.67 -22.52
N GLY A 72 26.43 22.44 -21.50
CA GLY A 72 27.69 21.70 -21.59
C GLY A 72 27.64 20.28 -21.00
N ALA A 73 26.51 19.84 -20.47
CA ALA A 73 26.39 18.56 -19.78
C ALA A 73 25.91 17.47 -20.74
N GLY A 74 26.75 16.46 -21.00
CA GLY A 74 26.31 15.18 -21.54
C GLY A 74 25.64 14.31 -20.47
N VAL A 75 24.72 13.44 -20.89
CA VAL A 75 24.14 12.42 -20.01
C VAL A 75 25.21 11.39 -19.62
N ASP A 76 25.40 11.19 -18.33
CA ASP A 76 26.24 10.09 -17.82
C ASP A 76 25.47 8.77 -17.96
N VAL A 77 25.67 8.08 -19.08
CA VAL A 77 24.87 6.92 -19.49
C VAL A 77 24.87 5.78 -18.46
N PRO A 78 26.01 5.29 -17.91
CA PRO A 78 25.99 4.14 -17.00
C PRO A 78 25.13 4.33 -15.74
N PRO A 79 25.28 5.39 -14.93
CA PRO A 79 24.43 5.58 -13.76
C PRO A 79 22.98 5.87 -14.12
N THR A 80 22.71 6.56 -15.22
CA THR A 80 21.35 6.82 -15.70
C THR A 80 20.65 5.50 -16.04
N LEU A 81 21.33 4.60 -16.78
CA LEU A 81 20.75 3.28 -17.08
C LEU A 81 20.53 2.43 -15.82
N ALA A 82 21.43 2.48 -14.83
CA ALA A 82 21.22 1.78 -13.56
C ALA A 82 19.96 2.27 -12.85
N ALA A 83 19.76 3.59 -12.77
CA ALA A 83 18.59 4.19 -12.15
C ALA A 83 17.29 3.87 -12.92
N VAL A 84 17.32 3.96 -14.25
CA VAL A 84 16.18 3.61 -15.13
C VAL A 84 15.85 2.11 -15.02
N ALA A 85 16.85 1.24 -14.94
CA ALA A 85 16.65 -0.19 -14.78
C ALA A 85 16.01 -0.53 -13.41
N VAL A 86 16.47 0.10 -12.31
CA VAL A 86 15.82 -0.03 -10.99
C VAL A 86 14.38 0.45 -11.04
N PHE A 87 14.14 1.62 -11.64
CA PHE A 87 12.79 2.15 -11.82
C PHE A 87 11.90 1.18 -12.61
N ALA A 88 12.43 0.61 -13.71
CA ALA A 88 11.69 -0.33 -14.55
C ALA A 88 11.34 -1.63 -13.79
N VAL A 89 12.28 -2.19 -13.02
CA VAL A 89 12.04 -3.40 -12.22
C VAL A 89 10.95 -3.18 -11.17
N LEU A 90 10.99 -2.07 -10.43
CA LEU A 90 10.00 -1.78 -9.39
C LEU A 90 8.67 -1.26 -9.94
N GLY A 91 8.68 -0.68 -11.13
CA GLY A 91 7.49 -0.28 -11.89
C GLY A 91 6.86 -1.43 -12.69
N ALA A 92 7.59 -2.51 -12.94
CA ALA A 92 7.14 -3.64 -13.76
C ALA A 92 5.78 -4.22 -13.38
N PRO A 93 5.43 -4.39 -12.06
CA PRO A 93 4.12 -4.90 -11.69
C PRO A 93 2.97 -4.04 -12.24
N VAL A 94 3.12 -2.73 -12.24
CA VAL A 94 2.11 -1.81 -12.76
C VAL A 94 2.12 -1.79 -14.30
N VAL A 95 3.29 -1.62 -14.92
CA VAL A 95 3.41 -1.53 -16.38
C VAL A 95 2.92 -2.80 -17.06
N LEU A 96 3.30 -3.98 -16.55
CA LEU A 96 2.94 -5.28 -17.12
C LEU A 96 1.53 -5.74 -16.76
N SER A 97 0.85 -5.08 -15.81
CA SER A 97 -0.59 -5.28 -15.57
C SER A 97 -1.46 -4.65 -16.67
N GLY A 98 -0.92 -3.69 -17.43
CA GLY A 98 -1.63 -3.00 -18.49
C GLY A 98 -2.53 -1.84 -18.05
N HIS A 99 -2.59 -1.52 -16.74
CA HIS A 99 -3.40 -0.42 -16.22
C HIS A 99 -2.75 0.26 -15.00
N ALA A 100 -3.13 1.50 -14.75
CA ALA A 100 -2.65 2.24 -13.59
C ALA A 100 -3.20 1.60 -12.29
N THR A 101 -2.30 1.01 -11.49
CA THR A 101 -2.61 0.36 -10.22
C THR A 101 -1.45 0.57 -9.25
N PHE A 102 -1.51 -0.01 -8.07
CA PHE A 102 -0.41 -0.04 -7.12
C PHE A 102 -0.26 -1.42 -6.48
N ALA A 103 0.94 -1.71 -6.00
CA ALA A 103 1.28 -2.96 -5.35
C ALA A 103 0.99 -2.92 -3.84
N GLY A 104 0.80 -4.09 -3.22
CA GLY A 104 0.65 -4.23 -1.77
C GLY A 104 -0.76 -4.04 -1.26
N TYR A 105 -1.76 -4.06 -2.12
CA TYR A 105 -3.16 -3.79 -1.78
C TYR A 105 -3.70 -4.58 -0.59
N THR A 106 -3.36 -5.87 -0.46
CA THR A 106 -3.88 -6.73 0.62
C THR A 106 -3.17 -6.55 1.97
N VAL A 107 -2.14 -5.69 2.04
CA VAL A 107 -1.24 -5.58 3.20
C VAL A 107 -1.36 -4.22 3.90
N LEU A 108 -2.00 -3.22 3.30
CA LEU A 108 -1.69 -1.82 3.56
C LEU A 108 -2.86 -0.95 4.02
N GLY A 109 -3.38 -1.17 5.22
CA GLY A 109 -4.23 -0.19 5.90
C GLY A 109 -3.53 1.18 6.05
N ASP A 110 -2.24 1.20 6.42
CA ASP A 110 -1.45 2.43 6.58
C ASP A 110 -1.36 3.26 5.29
N THR A 111 -1.17 2.62 4.13
CA THR A 111 -1.10 3.33 2.85
C THR A 111 -2.40 4.03 2.50
N ALA A 112 -3.55 3.43 2.83
CA ALA A 112 -4.85 4.06 2.65
C ALA A 112 -4.97 5.36 3.46
N ILE A 113 -4.47 5.36 4.70
CA ILE A 113 -4.45 6.56 5.55
C ILE A 113 -3.46 7.59 5.00
N GLN A 114 -2.31 7.16 4.48
CA GLN A 114 -1.36 8.06 3.85
C GLN A 114 -1.96 8.78 2.64
N PHE A 115 -2.73 8.09 1.78
CA PHE A 115 -3.38 8.71 0.62
C PHE A 115 -4.37 9.80 1.03
N LEU A 116 -5.25 9.53 1.99
CA LEU A 116 -6.20 10.54 2.45
C LEU A 116 -5.50 11.70 3.18
N ALA A 117 -4.42 11.43 3.91
CA ALA A 117 -3.65 12.48 4.59
C ALA A 117 -2.87 13.36 3.60
N ILE A 118 -2.33 12.82 2.51
CA ILE A 118 -1.67 13.60 1.45
C ILE A 118 -2.64 14.63 0.87
N ASP A 119 -3.84 14.21 0.48
CA ASP A 119 -4.84 15.12 -0.09
C ASP A 119 -5.25 16.20 0.90
N ARG A 120 -5.53 15.81 2.16
CA ARG A 120 -5.92 16.76 3.20
C ARG A 120 -4.83 17.80 3.48
N LEU A 121 -3.57 17.34 3.63
CA LEU A 121 -2.44 18.22 3.92
C LEU A 121 -2.18 19.23 2.81
N LEU A 122 -2.35 18.86 1.54
CA LEU A 122 -2.18 19.75 0.40
C LEU A 122 -3.30 20.77 0.23
N GLU A 123 -4.51 20.44 0.68
CA GLU A 123 -5.68 21.30 0.53
C GLU A 123 -5.91 22.22 1.74
N HIS A 124 -5.66 21.71 2.95
CA HIS A 124 -6.03 22.36 4.20
C HIS A 124 -4.89 22.44 5.23
N GLY A 125 -3.70 21.93 4.92
CA GLY A 125 -2.65 21.78 5.92
C GLY A 125 -3.07 20.80 7.02
N ARG A 126 -2.63 21.05 8.24
CA ARG A 126 -2.94 20.20 9.41
C ARG A 126 -4.29 20.51 10.06
N ASP A 127 -5.11 21.36 9.46
CA ASP A 127 -6.41 21.74 10.02
C ASP A 127 -7.45 20.64 9.79
N LEU A 128 -8.03 20.12 10.88
CA LEU A 128 -9.09 19.12 10.91
C LEU A 128 -10.42 19.71 11.41
N ALA A 129 -10.50 21.01 11.63
CA ALA A 129 -11.73 21.68 12.07
C ALA A 129 -12.86 21.47 11.04
N GLY A 130 -14.07 21.31 11.55
CA GLY A 130 -15.29 21.16 10.72
C GLY A 130 -15.52 19.79 10.12
N LEU A 131 -14.61 18.82 10.28
CA LEU A 131 -14.87 17.45 9.84
C LEU A 131 -15.85 16.76 10.79
N PRO A 132 -16.94 16.17 10.28
CA PRO A 132 -17.88 15.42 11.12
C PRO A 132 -17.24 14.10 11.62
N PRO A 133 -17.74 13.55 12.75
CA PRO A 133 -17.29 12.25 13.24
C PRO A 133 -17.48 11.17 12.17
N SER A 134 -16.37 10.55 11.73
CA SER A 134 -16.33 9.53 10.68
C SER A 134 -15.04 8.74 10.77
N SER A 135 -14.96 7.58 10.15
CA SER A 135 -13.68 6.86 10.06
C SER A 135 -12.63 7.62 9.24
N TYR A 136 -13.06 8.46 8.31
CA TYR A 136 -12.20 9.41 7.59
C TYR A 136 -11.55 10.42 8.56
N GLN A 137 -12.33 11.09 9.39
CA GLN A 137 -11.81 12.04 10.39
C GLN A 137 -10.91 11.35 11.41
N ALA A 138 -11.33 10.19 11.95
CA ALA A 138 -10.56 9.47 12.96
C ALA A 138 -9.19 9.00 12.42
N ALA A 139 -9.16 8.51 11.18
CA ALA A 139 -7.92 8.12 10.51
C ALA A 139 -6.98 9.32 10.30
N LEU A 140 -7.48 10.48 9.86
CA LEU A 140 -6.69 11.70 9.73
C LEU A 140 -6.13 12.16 11.07
N ARG A 141 -6.95 12.17 12.12
CA ARG A 141 -6.51 12.55 13.48
C ARG A 141 -5.39 11.66 13.98
N SER A 142 -5.47 10.35 13.78
CA SER A 142 -4.45 9.42 14.25
C SER A 142 -3.05 9.74 13.69
N TYR A 143 -2.96 10.26 12.47
CA TYR A 143 -1.69 10.61 11.82
C TYR A 143 -1.29 12.08 12.05
N ILE A 144 -2.24 13.02 11.93
CA ILE A 144 -1.94 14.45 12.01
C ILE A 144 -1.70 14.88 13.46
N ASP A 145 -2.57 14.47 14.41
CA ASP A 145 -2.46 14.88 15.82
C ASP A 145 -1.30 14.16 16.53
N SER A 146 -0.94 12.95 16.10
CA SER A 146 0.25 12.24 16.62
C SER A 146 1.58 12.89 16.21
N GLY A 147 1.55 13.85 15.30
CA GLY A 147 2.79 14.45 14.78
C GLY A 147 3.55 13.53 13.82
N TYR A 148 2.88 12.53 13.23
CA TYR A 148 3.50 11.61 12.29
C TYR A 148 4.23 12.37 11.15
N PRO A 149 5.50 12.00 10.83
CA PRO A 149 6.27 12.65 9.78
C PRO A 149 5.73 12.27 8.41
N MET A 150 5.24 13.25 7.66
CA MET A 150 4.59 13.06 6.36
C MET A 150 5.38 13.67 5.18
N GLY A 151 6.62 14.14 5.40
CA GLY A 151 7.37 14.85 4.36
C GLY A 151 7.58 14.03 3.08
N SER A 152 7.96 12.76 3.22
CA SER A 152 8.13 11.88 2.06
C SER A 152 6.81 11.55 1.35
N GLN A 153 5.69 11.53 2.07
CA GLN A 153 4.36 11.30 1.51
C GLN A 153 3.83 12.53 0.77
N VAL A 154 3.91 13.71 1.40
CA VAL A 154 3.42 14.96 0.76
C VAL A 154 4.24 15.36 -0.45
N ALA A 155 5.51 14.93 -0.56
CA ALA A 155 6.32 15.11 -1.77
C ALA A 155 5.70 14.40 -3.00
N LEU A 156 5.10 13.21 -2.82
CA LEU A 156 4.29 12.54 -3.85
C LEU A 156 3.09 13.42 -4.26
N GLY A 157 2.36 13.92 -3.27
CA GLY A 157 1.20 14.76 -3.51
C GLY A 157 1.51 16.09 -4.18
N ALA A 158 2.66 16.72 -3.84
CA ALA A 158 3.08 18.01 -4.39
C ALA A 158 3.25 18.00 -5.92
N VAL A 159 3.54 16.84 -6.52
CA VAL A 159 3.67 16.70 -7.99
C VAL A 159 2.45 16.08 -8.65
N ARG A 160 1.47 15.61 -7.87
CA ARG A 160 0.23 14.98 -8.38
C ARG A 160 -0.55 15.87 -9.35
N PRO A 161 -0.79 17.18 -9.07
CA PRO A 161 -1.56 18.05 -9.97
C PRO A 161 -0.98 18.13 -11.38
N LEU A 162 0.35 17.96 -11.52
CA LEU A 162 1.03 17.97 -12.81
C LEU A 162 0.70 16.72 -13.67
N SER A 163 0.23 15.64 -13.05
CA SER A 163 -0.13 14.40 -13.74
C SER A 163 -1.63 14.29 -14.03
N GLY A 164 -2.48 15.05 -13.32
CA GLY A 164 -3.93 14.94 -13.38
C GLY A 164 -4.48 13.61 -12.86
N GLN A 165 -3.66 12.80 -12.19
CA GLN A 165 -4.05 11.49 -11.65
C GLN A 165 -4.32 11.56 -10.14
N ASP A 166 -5.12 10.61 -9.62
CA ASP A 166 -5.22 10.41 -8.17
C ASP A 166 -3.89 9.91 -7.59
N VAL A 167 -3.62 10.23 -6.31
CA VAL A 167 -2.38 9.86 -5.63
C VAL A 167 -2.13 8.34 -5.67
N ALA A 168 -3.18 7.54 -5.61
CA ALA A 168 -3.11 6.09 -5.65
C ALA A 168 -2.45 5.58 -6.96
N TRP A 169 -2.69 6.25 -8.09
CA TRP A 169 -2.20 5.79 -9.39
C TRP A 169 -0.79 6.27 -9.73
N VAL A 170 -0.25 7.23 -8.99
CA VAL A 170 1.14 7.69 -9.12
C VAL A 170 2.05 7.18 -8.00
N TYR A 171 1.49 6.41 -7.09
CA TYR A 171 2.16 5.89 -5.89
C TYR A 171 3.31 4.92 -6.21
N GLN A 172 3.05 3.85 -6.97
CA GLN A 172 4.10 2.88 -7.31
C GLN A 172 5.24 3.49 -8.14
N PRO A 173 5.01 4.33 -9.15
CA PRO A 173 6.08 5.10 -9.80
C PRO A 173 6.91 5.96 -8.84
N TYR A 174 6.29 6.53 -7.80
CA TYR A 174 7.03 7.29 -6.80
C TYR A 174 7.95 6.41 -5.96
N LEU A 175 7.50 5.24 -5.52
CA LEU A 175 8.34 4.27 -4.79
C LEU A 175 9.52 3.81 -5.67
N ALA A 176 9.26 3.49 -6.93
CA ALA A 176 10.32 3.15 -7.90
C ALA A 176 11.32 4.30 -8.07
N PHE A 177 10.87 5.55 -8.05
CA PHE A 177 11.74 6.72 -8.15
C PHE A 177 12.62 6.92 -6.90
N LEU A 178 12.09 6.66 -5.68
CA LEU A 178 12.90 6.68 -4.46
C LEU A 178 14.08 5.70 -4.54
N VAL A 179 13.82 4.47 -4.97
CA VAL A 179 14.86 3.43 -5.08
C VAL A 179 15.81 3.70 -6.25
N ALA A 180 15.35 4.31 -7.35
CA ALA A 180 16.22 4.76 -8.42
C ALA A 180 17.23 5.84 -7.93
N ASN A 181 16.80 6.74 -7.05
CA ASN A 181 17.66 7.72 -6.40
C ASN A 181 18.64 7.08 -5.39
N LEU A 182 18.23 5.98 -4.72
CA LEU A 182 19.17 5.17 -3.93
C LEU A 182 20.29 4.61 -4.82
N ALA A 183 19.97 4.05 -5.99
CA ALA A 183 20.99 3.54 -6.93
C ALA A 183 21.99 4.62 -7.35
N LEU A 184 21.53 5.87 -7.60
CA LEU A 184 22.42 6.99 -7.92
C LEU A 184 23.35 7.34 -6.75
N ALA A 185 22.86 7.32 -5.52
CA ALA A 185 23.67 7.55 -4.33
C ALA A 185 24.71 6.43 -4.11
N LEU A 186 24.33 5.16 -4.28
CA LEU A 186 25.25 4.02 -4.20
C LEU A 186 26.33 4.06 -5.28
N TYR A 187 25.97 4.46 -6.50
CA TYR A 187 26.93 4.70 -7.56
C TYR A 187 27.97 5.76 -7.17
N ALA A 188 27.52 6.85 -6.55
CA ALA A 188 28.42 7.92 -6.09
C ALA A 188 29.39 7.45 -4.97
N ILE A 189 28.88 6.67 -3.98
CA ILE A 189 29.69 6.12 -2.87
C ILE A 189 30.84 5.26 -3.39
N THR A 190 30.62 4.48 -4.44
CA THR A 190 31.60 3.52 -4.99
C THR A 190 32.55 4.13 -6.03
N THR A 191 32.45 5.44 -6.33
CA THR A 191 33.20 6.09 -7.41
C THR A 191 34.71 5.98 -7.26
N ARG A 192 35.25 6.05 -6.03
CA ARG A 192 36.69 5.96 -5.77
C ARG A 192 37.20 4.53 -5.72
N LEU A 193 36.32 3.53 -5.52
CA LEU A 193 36.71 2.12 -5.38
C LEU A 193 36.61 1.37 -6.70
N ILE A 194 35.53 1.56 -7.45
CA ILE A 194 35.28 0.89 -8.73
C ILE A 194 35.55 1.86 -9.89
N ALA A 195 36.67 1.71 -10.56
CA ALA A 195 37.05 2.63 -11.64
C ALA A 195 36.20 2.47 -12.90
N ARG A 196 35.81 1.23 -13.26
CA ARG A 196 35.04 0.95 -14.47
C ARG A 196 33.56 1.35 -14.27
N ARG A 197 33.09 2.36 -15.03
CA ARG A 197 31.75 2.99 -14.87
C ARG A 197 30.61 1.99 -15.02
N TRP A 198 30.70 1.04 -15.96
CA TRP A 198 29.69 0.02 -16.19
C TRP A 198 29.61 -1.02 -15.05
N GLN A 199 30.76 -1.46 -14.52
CA GLN A 199 30.79 -2.33 -13.34
C GLN A 199 30.16 -1.63 -12.13
N ARG A 200 30.47 -0.36 -11.93
CA ARG A 200 29.90 0.46 -10.89
C ARG A 200 28.37 0.60 -11.03
N ALA A 201 27.89 0.80 -12.27
CA ALA A 201 26.46 0.86 -12.57
C ALA A 201 25.76 -0.47 -12.30
N ALA A 202 26.35 -1.60 -12.68
CA ALA A 202 25.79 -2.93 -12.38
C ALA A 202 25.74 -3.21 -10.87
N VAL A 203 26.80 -2.86 -10.13
CA VAL A 203 26.84 -2.97 -8.67
C VAL A 203 25.78 -2.09 -8.02
N ALA A 204 25.63 -0.83 -8.44
CA ALA A 204 24.64 0.09 -7.92
C ALA A 204 23.21 -0.38 -8.23
N PHE A 205 22.96 -0.91 -9.44
CA PHE A 205 21.68 -1.48 -9.85
C PHE A 205 21.27 -2.64 -8.95
N LEU A 206 22.14 -3.61 -8.73
CA LEU A 206 21.83 -4.79 -7.91
C LEU A 206 21.73 -4.42 -6.40
N ALA A 207 22.65 -3.58 -5.90
CA ALA A 207 22.66 -3.18 -4.51
C ALA A 207 21.46 -2.30 -4.09
N ALA A 208 20.77 -1.68 -5.04
CA ALA A 208 19.58 -0.90 -4.77
C ALA A 208 18.32 -1.78 -4.60
N GLN A 209 18.35 -3.06 -4.93
CA GLN A 209 17.17 -3.94 -4.90
C GLN A 209 17.39 -5.26 -4.12
N PRO A 210 17.95 -5.21 -2.89
CA PRO A 210 17.90 -6.36 -2.01
C PRO A 210 16.45 -6.80 -1.77
N ALA A 211 16.23 -8.07 -1.43
CA ALA A 211 14.90 -8.64 -1.23
C ALA A 211 14.00 -7.82 -0.28
N LEU A 212 14.57 -7.26 0.81
CA LEU A 212 13.84 -6.40 1.73
C LEU A 212 13.42 -5.07 1.09
N VAL A 213 14.31 -4.40 0.33
CA VAL A 213 13.95 -3.14 -0.35
C VAL A 213 12.82 -3.36 -1.35
N VAL A 214 12.91 -4.42 -2.17
CA VAL A 214 11.86 -4.78 -3.12
C VAL A 214 10.56 -5.14 -2.39
N GLY A 215 10.63 -5.95 -1.35
CA GLY A 215 9.49 -6.33 -0.53
C GLY A 215 8.77 -5.11 0.07
N TYR A 216 9.52 -4.19 0.67
CA TYR A 216 8.97 -2.93 1.21
C TYR A 216 8.42 -2.02 0.11
N ALA A 217 9.04 -1.96 -1.08
CA ALA A 217 8.53 -1.19 -2.21
C ALA A 217 7.22 -1.77 -2.77
N LEU A 218 7.08 -3.09 -2.81
CA LEU A 218 5.86 -3.78 -3.28
C LEU A 218 4.77 -3.85 -2.19
N GLN A 219 5.09 -3.47 -0.95
CA GLN A 219 4.13 -3.34 0.14
C GLN A 219 3.88 -1.88 0.57
N GLY A 220 4.45 -0.90 -0.13
CA GLY A 220 4.05 0.49 -0.02
C GLY A 220 4.70 1.32 1.09
N SER A 221 5.92 1.05 1.45
CA SER A 221 6.63 1.71 2.55
C SER A 221 7.42 2.95 2.09
N ILE A 222 6.76 4.11 1.92
CA ILE A 222 7.40 5.35 1.44
C ILE A 222 8.55 5.78 2.33
N LYS A 223 8.32 5.90 3.63
CA LYS A 223 9.29 6.52 4.57
C LYS A 223 10.55 5.67 4.76
N GLU A 224 10.41 4.35 4.74
CA GLU A 224 11.52 3.44 4.87
C GLU A 224 12.43 3.52 3.64
N LEU A 225 11.86 3.50 2.44
CA LEU A 225 12.60 3.67 1.19
C LEU A 225 13.24 5.05 1.10
N ALA A 226 12.52 6.10 1.50
CA ALA A 226 13.06 7.45 1.58
C ALA A 226 14.25 7.53 2.54
N THR A 227 14.19 6.85 3.69
CA THR A 227 15.28 6.81 4.66
C THR A 227 16.51 6.09 4.11
N ALA A 228 16.34 4.92 3.48
CA ALA A 228 17.46 4.18 2.88
C ALA A 228 18.17 5.03 1.82
N TRP A 229 17.41 5.71 0.96
CA TRP A 229 17.97 6.63 -0.03
C TRP A 229 18.67 7.83 0.61
N VAL A 230 18.04 8.51 1.60
CA VAL A 230 18.63 9.69 2.26
C VAL A 230 19.90 9.36 3.01
N VAL A 231 19.97 8.20 3.70
CA VAL A 231 21.20 7.76 4.38
C VAL A 231 22.35 7.58 3.39
N ALA A 232 22.11 6.93 2.25
CA ALA A 232 23.11 6.80 1.19
C ALA A 232 23.50 8.16 0.60
N LEU A 233 22.55 9.07 0.39
CA LEU A 233 22.77 10.42 -0.12
C LEU A 233 23.64 11.25 0.84
N LEU A 234 23.34 11.23 2.13
CA LEU A 234 24.11 11.94 3.15
C LEU A 234 25.57 11.52 3.16
N VAL A 235 25.82 10.21 3.10
CA VAL A 235 27.20 9.67 3.02
C VAL A 235 27.88 10.07 1.71
N ALA A 236 27.18 10.04 0.56
CA ALA A 236 27.73 10.47 -0.71
C ALA A 236 28.14 11.97 -0.72
N LEU A 237 27.43 12.79 0.06
CA LEU A 237 27.66 14.23 0.16
C LEU A 237 28.72 14.64 1.19
N VAL A 238 28.87 13.87 2.30
CA VAL A 238 29.70 14.30 3.45
C VAL A 238 31.18 14.52 3.08
N GLY A 239 31.76 13.65 2.25
CA GLY A 239 33.18 13.75 1.88
C GLY A 239 33.52 14.99 1.04
N PRO A 240 32.91 15.14 -0.16
CA PRO A 240 33.23 16.26 -1.06
C PRO A 240 32.95 17.65 -0.52
N LEU A 241 31.93 17.81 0.34
CA LEU A 241 31.49 19.11 0.82
C LEU A 241 32.29 19.64 2.01
N PHE A 242 33.06 18.81 2.68
CA PHE A 242 33.91 19.18 3.81
C PHE A 242 35.38 19.42 3.44
N ALA A 243 35.73 19.43 2.14
CA ALA A 243 37.07 19.80 1.72
C ALA A 243 37.43 21.25 2.11
N ALA A 244 38.69 21.50 2.50
CA ALA A 244 39.15 22.78 3.05
C ALA A 244 38.89 23.98 2.12
N ARG A 245 38.95 23.79 0.81
CA ARG A 245 38.78 24.84 -0.22
C ARG A 245 37.32 25.19 -0.55
N GLN A 246 36.34 24.49 0.06
CA GLN A 246 34.93 24.74 -0.22
C GLN A 246 34.38 25.93 0.58
N PRO A 247 33.47 26.76 0.00
CA PRO A 247 32.83 27.85 0.72
C PRO A 247 31.99 27.35 1.89
N VAL A 248 31.73 28.17 2.89
CA VAL A 248 30.94 27.84 4.09
C VAL A 248 29.56 27.27 3.70
N ARG A 249 28.92 27.86 2.69
CA ARG A 249 27.60 27.43 2.19
C ARG A 249 27.60 26.08 1.44
N ALA A 250 28.76 25.49 1.18
CA ALA A 250 28.88 24.18 0.55
C ALA A 250 28.15 23.06 1.31
N VAL A 251 27.85 23.26 2.59
CA VAL A 251 27.11 22.29 3.43
C VAL A 251 25.60 22.30 3.18
N VAL A 252 25.04 23.25 2.41
CA VAL A 252 23.61 23.37 2.14
C VAL A 252 23.01 22.08 1.55
N PRO A 253 23.58 21.38 0.56
CA PRO A 253 23.03 20.11 0.06
C PRO A 253 22.94 19.02 1.13
N LEU A 254 23.94 18.97 2.03
CA LEU A 254 23.93 18.03 3.16
C LEU A 254 22.84 18.40 4.19
N ALA A 255 22.64 19.68 4.47
CA ALA A 255 21.60 20.16 5.36
C ALA A 255 20.19 19.88 4.80
N VAL A 256 19.97 20.08 3.50
CA VAL A 256 18.72 19.75 2.80
C VAL A 256 18.45 18.23 2.86
N ALA A 257 19.46 17.40 2.63
CA ALA A 257 19.32 15.94 2.75
C ALA A 257 19.04 15.52 4.21
N GLY A 258 19.68 16.15 5.20
CA GLY A 258 19.39 15.95 6.62
C GLY A 258 17.95 16.32 6.99
N ALA A 259 17.48 17.49 6.53
CA ALA A 259 16.10 17.92 6.73
C ALA A 259 15.10 16.94 6.06
N ALA A 260 15.41 16.42 4.87
CA ALA A 260 14.57 15.39 4.22
C ALA A 260 14.52 14.08 5.03
N GLY A 261 15.62 13.66 5.67
CA GLY A 261 15.62 12.52 6.59
C GLY A 261 14.73 12.73 7.82
N ILE A 262 14.82 13.92 8.43
CA ILE A 262 13.95 14.34 9.53
C ILE A 262 12.49 14.39 9.07
N ALA A 263 12.24 14.87 7.85
CA ALA A 263 10.91 14.92 7.24
C ALA A 263 10.32 13.52 6.95
N ALA A 264 11.17 12.52 6.69
CA ALA A 264 10.74 11.15 6.37
C ALA A 264 10.34 10.33 7.61
N ILE A 265 11.18 10.33 8.66
CA ILE A 265 10.96 9.48 9.85
C ILE A 265 11.07 10.23 11.18
N GLY A 266 11.10 11.58 11.15
CA GLY A 266 11.22 12.38 12.35
C GLY A 266 12.55 12.16 13.08
N PRO A 267 12.55 12.29 14.43
CA PRO A 267 13.75 12.06 15.25
C PRO A 267 14.34 10.66 15.15
N ALA A 268 13.57 9.67 14.69
CA ALA A 268 14.06 8.30 14.48
C ALA A 268 15.19 8.19 13.44
N VAL A 269 15.50 9.27 12.69
CA VAL A 269 16.67 9.35 11.80
C VAL A 269 18.00 9.53 12.55
N LEU A 270 17.98 9.94 13.80
CA LEU A 270 19.19 10.29 14.59
C LEU A 270 20.24 9.17 14.66
N PRO A 271 19.90 7.87 14.78
CA PRO A 271 20.90 6.80 14.75
C PRO A 271 21.79 6.79 13.50
N TRP A 272 21.31 7.30 12.38
CA TRP A 272 22.07 7.46 11.13
C TRP A 272 22.67 8.88 11.00
N LEU A 273 21.91 9.91 11.31
CA LEU A 273 22.31 11.31 11.10
C LEU A 273 23.45 11.74 12.04
N ALA A 274 23.40 11.36 13.33
CA ALA A 274 24.40 11.77 14.31
C ALA A 274 25.81 11.21 13.99
N PRO A 275 25.99 9.91 13.64
CA PRO A 275 27.28 9.41 13.20
C PRO A 275 27.79 10.07 11.93
N ILE A 276 26.91 10.42 10.97
CA ILE A 276 27.31 11.13 9.74
C ILE A 276 27.83 12.53 10.07
N ALA A 277 27.18 13.26 10.98
CA ALA A 277 27.65 14.54 11.44
C ALA A 277 29.01 14.44 12.14
N LEU A 278 29.23 13.40 12.95
CA LEU A 278 30.53 13.11 13.56
C LEU A 278 31.63 12.85 12.53
N VAL A 279 31.32 12.07 11.48
CA VAL A 279 32.26 11.85 10.36
C VAL A 279 32.61 13.17 9.67
N GLY A 280 31.63 14.05 9.46
CA GLY A 280 31.85 15.40 8.93
C GLY A 280 32.80 16.21 9.83
N LEU A 281 32.56 16.18 11.15
CA LEU A 281 33.41 16.87 12.11
C LEU A 281 34.86 16.33 12.10
N VAL A 282 35.03 15.02 12.13
CA VAL A 282 36.36 14.39 12.02
C VAL A 282 37.06 14.74 10.71
N GLY A 283 36.30 14.83 9.61
CA GLY A 283 36.79 15.28 8.29
C GLY A 283 37.32 16.71 8.36
N THR A 284 36.63 17.63 9.03
CA THR A 284 37.09 19.03 9.19
C THR A 284 38.41 19.12 9.97
N ILE A 285 38.56 18.32 11.04
CA ILE A 285 39.79 18.27 11.84
C ILE A 285 40.97 17.76 10.97
N ARG A 286 40.75 16.69 10.20
CA ARG A 286 41.79 16.11 9.32
C ARG A 286 42.22 17.04 8.20
N GLU A 287 41.31 17.80 7.63
CA GLU A 287 41.55 18.79 6.59
C GLU A 287 42.13 20.11 7.17
N ARG A 288 42.36 20.20 8.48
CA ARG A 288 42.89 21.37 9.20
C ARG A 288 42.10 22.64 8.90
N ILE A 289 40.76 22.48 8.78
CA ILE A 289 39.87 23.66 8.57
C ILE A 289 39.89 24.54 9.82
N SER A 290 39.88 25.85 9.64
CA SER A 290 39.87 26.80 10.77
C SER A 290 38.66 26.59 11.65
N TRP A 291 38.77 26.75 12.96
CA TRP A 291 37.65 26.64 13.89
C TRP A 291 36.51 27.60 13.53
N ARG A 292 36.84 28.80 13.05
CA ARG A 292 35.83 29.75 12.59
C ARG A 292 35.02 29.22 11.42
N ASP A 293 35.65 28.60 10.46
CA ASP A 293 34.95 27.96 9.32
C ASP A 293 34.14 26.75 9.72
N VAL A 294 34.63 25.93 10.69
CA VAL A 294 33.87 24.81 11.27
C VAL A 294 32.58 25.30 11.91
N VAL A 295 32.69 26.31 12.79
CA VAL A 295 31.52 26.90 13.46
C VAL A 295 30.57 27.58 12.46
N SER A 296 31.09 28.28 11.46
CA SER A 296 30.26 28.90 10.41
C SER A 296 29.52 27.81 9.57
N ARG A 297 30.17 26.72 9.17
CA ARG A 297 29.57 25.59 8.44
C ARG A 297 28.52 24.89 9.29
N ALA A 298 28.83 24.64 10.56
CA ALA A 298 27.86 24.06 11.51
C ALA A 298 26.65 24.97 11.71
N GLY A 299 26.86 26.27 11.80
CA GLY A 299 25.78 27.29 11.91
C GLY A 299 24.88 27.30 10.67
N VAL A 300 25.45 27.30 9.46
CA VAL A 300 24.68 27.19 8.20
C VAL A 300 23.92 25.87 8.13
N PHE A 301 24.56 24.76 8.45
CA PHE A 301 23.91 23.45 8.47
C PHE A 301 22.72 23.43 9.45
N ALA A 302 22.96 23.83 10.71
CA ALA A 302 21.94 23.87 11.74
C ALA A 302 20.79 24.83 11.39
N GLY A 303 21.09 26.02 10.85
CA GLY A 303 20.09 26.99 10.42
C GLY A 303 19.19 26.48 9.31
N VAL A 304 19.75 25.85 8.26
CA VAL A 304 18.97 25.28 7.16
C VAL A 304 18.12 24.11 7.65
N VAL A 305 18.69 23.19 8.46
CA VAL A 305 17.94 22.08 9.05
C VAL A 305 16.83 22.59 9.96
N ALA A 306 17.11 23.55 10.81
CA ALA A 306 16.11 24.12 11.74
C ALA A 306 14.91 24.70 10.97
N VAL A 307 15.16 25.52 9.94
CA VAL A 307 14.08 26.14 9.13
C VAL A 307 13.28 25.10 8.39
N LEU A 308 13.94 24.17 7.69
CA LEU A 308 13.24 23.15 6.88
C LEU A 308 12.53 22.08 7.74
N SER A 309 12.91 21.93 9.01
CA SER A 309 12.33 20.94 9.93
C SER A 309 11.39 21.54 10.97
N ILE A 310 10.99 22.82 10.85
CA ILE A 310 10.01 23.49 11.74
C ILE A 310 8.79 22.59 12.01
N PRO A 311 8.13 21.98 10.99
CA PRO A 311 6.97 21.13 11.24
C PRO A 311 7.25 19.94 12.16
N THR A 312 8.40 19.29 12.01
CA THR A 312 8.79 18.15 12.84
C THR A 312 9.09 18.58 14.28
N PHE A 313 9.80 19.69 14.46
CA PHE A 313 10.10 20.21 15.79
C PHE A 313 8.85 20.69 16.53
N ALA A 314 7.90 21.32 15.83
CA ALA A 314 6.63 21.73 16.39
C ALA A 314 5.78 20.51 16.86
N ALA A 315 5.86 19.38 16.16
CA ALA A 315 5.15 18.15 16.48
C ALA A 315 5.93 17.19 17.40
N LEU A 316 7.15 17.54 17.82
CA LEU A 316 8.09 16.64 18.51
C LEU A 316 7.50 15.99 19.76
N ARG A 317 6.77 16.76 20.58
CA ARG A 317 6.19 16.25 21.84
C ARG A 317 5.08 15.22 21.56
N SER A 318 4.21 15.49 20.62
CA SER A 318 3.12 14.56 20.21
C SER A 318 3.71 13.28 19.61
N TYR A 319 4.68 13.41 18.72
CA TYR A 319 5.38 12.29 18.11
C TYR A 319 6.08 11.41 19.13
N ALA A 320 6.82 11.99 20.08
CA ALA A 320 7.55 11.25 21.09
C ALA A 320 6.63 10.40 21.99
N LYS A 321 5.48 10.95 22.41
CA LYS A 321 4.50 10.22 23.24
C LYS A 321 3.96 8.98 22.56
N VAL A 322 3.62 9.07 21.26
CA VAL A 322 3.04 7.95 20.50
C VAL A 322 4.12 6.95 20.08
N THR A 323 5.25 7.46 19.59
CA THR A 323 6.30 6.63 18.98
C THR A 323 7.08 5.82 20.03
N GLN A 324 7.31 6.36 21.22
CA GLN A 324 8.03 5.67 22.27
C GLN A 324 7.36 4.33 22.61
N HIS A 325 6.05 4.31 22.80
CA HIS A 325 5.33 3.07 23.13
C HIS A 325 5.40 2.04 22.00
N VAL A 326 5.21 2.46 20.76
CA VAL A 326 5.22 1.57 19.58
C VAL A 326 6.64 1.03 19.29
N ILE A 327 7.68 1.86 19.43
CA ILE A 327 9.06 1.44 19.13
C ILE A 327 9.59 0.49 20.21
N THR A 328 9.27 0.71 21.47
CA THR A 328 9.83 -0.06 22.60
C THR A 328 8.99 -1.24 23.06
N SER A 329 7.80 -1.43 22.50
CA SER A 329 6.95 -2.60 22.78
C SER A 329 7.55 -3.88 22.17
N GLY A 330 8.00 -4.81 23.00
CA GLY A 330 8.62 -6.06 22.55
C GLY A 330 7.71 -6.99 21.75
N SER A 331 6.40 -6.72 21.69
CA SER A 331 5.39 -7.52 20.97
C SER A 331 4.84 -6.85 19.71
N GLU A 332 5.21 -5.59 19.43
CA GLU A 332 4.66 -4.87 18.28
C GLU A 332 5.22 -5.42 16.94
N LEU A 333 4.34 -6.00 16.15
CA LEU A 333 4.66 -6.57 14.84
C LEU A 333 4.28 -5.63 13.68
N GLY A 334 3.37 -4.68 13.90
CA GLY A 334 2.79 -3.87 12.81
C GLY A 334 2.16 -4.77 11.74
N ASN A 335 2.66 -4.68 10.50
CA ASN A 335 2.21 -5.53 9.39
C ASN A 335 3.06 -6.80 9.19
N LEU A 336 3.99 -7.10 10.07
CA LEU A 336 4.77 -8.33 10.03
C LEU A 336 3.95 -9.52 10.57
N LEU A 337 4.26 -10.72 10.07
CA LEU A 337 3.66 -11.98 10.54
C LEU A 337 4.45 -12.62 11.70
N GLY A 338 5.65 -12.08 11.97
CA GLY A 338 6.59 -12.48 13.00
C GLY A 338 7.88 -11.68 12.85
N PRO A 339 8.83 -11.79 13.80
CA PRO A 339 10.14 -11.16 13.68
C PRO A 339 10.86 -11.61 12.41
N LEU A 340 11.47 -10.67 11.69
CA LEU A 340 12.26 -10.99 10.50
C LEU A 340 13.58 -11.65 10.88
N ASN A 341 14.08 -12.55 10.02
CA ASN A 341 15.40 -13.12 10.17
C ASN A 341 16.48 -12.06 9.85
N PRO A 342 17.44 -11.77 10.75
CA PRO A 342 18.48 -10.78 10.49
C PRO A 342 19.31 -11.03 9.23
N LEU A 343 19.46 -12.29 8.78
CA LEU A 343 20.19 -12.67 7.59
C LEU A 343 19.50 -12.23 6.30
N GLN A 344 18.23 -11.81 6.34
CA GLN A 344 17.56 -11.18 5.20
C GLN A 344 18.27 -9.88 4.77
N ALA A 345 18.99 -9.21 5.67
CA ALA A 345 19.81 -8.06 5.36
C ALA A 345 20.90 -8.35 4.29
N ALA A 346 21.31 -9.62 4.11
CA ALA A 346 22.23 -10.02 3.03
C ALA A 346 21.67 -9.77 1.61
N GLY A 347 20.38 -9.46 1.49
CA GLY A 347 19.74 -9.03 0.24
C GLY A 347 19.11 -10.14 -0.59
N ILE A 348 19.20 -11.40 -0.16
CA ILE A 348 18.69 -12.57 -0.88
C ILE A 348 17.66 -13.29 0.01
N TRP A 349 16.43 -13.45 -0.50
CA TRP A 349 15.37 -14.16 0.20
C TRP A 349 14.38 -14.72 -0.81
N LEU A 350 14.48 -16.01 -1.13
CA LEU A 350 13.67 -16.65 -2.16
C LEU A 350 12.25 -16.94 -1.66
N SER A 351 11.49 -15.87 -1.50
CA SER A 351 10.08 -15.90 -1.10
C SER A 351 9.30 -14.84 -1.89
N GLY A 352 8.06 -15.11 -2.20
CA GLY A 352 7.14 -14.13 -2.82
C GLY A 352 6.70 -13.04 -1.86
N ASP A 353 6.79 -13.29 -0.55
CA ASP A 353 6.54 -12.33 0.52
C ASP A 353 7.69 -12.40 1.55
N TYR A 354 8.42 -11.31 1.73
CA TYR A 354 9.57 -11.24 2.64
C TYR A 354 9.21 -11.52 4.11
N ARG A 355 7.93 -11.41 4.48
CA ARG A 355 7.42 -11.71 5.83
C ARG A 355 7.32 -13.21 6.12
N LEU A 356 7.41 -14.03 5.08
CA LEU A 356 7.37 -15.48 5.15
C LEU A 356 8.78 -16.08 5.09
N VAL A 357 8.91 -17.31 5.55
CA VAL A 357 10.12 -18.12 5.32
C VAL A 357 10.33 -18.37 3.83
N PRO A 358 11.56 -18.69 3.38
CA PRO A 358 11.80 -19.05 1.99
C PRO A 358 10.86 -20.16 1.50
N ALA A 359 10.48 -20.10 0.24
CA ALA A 359 9.63 -21.11 -0.39
C ALA A 359 10.26 -22.52 -0.24
N THR A 360 9.43 -23.55 -0.17
CA THR A 360 9.94 -24.93 -0.07
C THR A 360 10.58 -25.36 -1.38
N THR A 361 9.93 -25.09 -2.51
CA THR A 361 10.41 -25.45 -3.85
C THR A 361 10.19 -24.33 -4.84
N ILE A 362 11.16 -24.13 -5.74
CA ILE A 362 11.06 -23.24 -6.91
C ILE A 362 11.57 -24.02 -8.12
N ALA A 363 10.75 -24.21 -9.15
CA ALA A 363 11.09 -24.97 -10.36
C ALA A 363 11.69 -26.37 -10.07
N GLY A 364 11.21 -27.03 -9.02
CA GLY A 364 11.69 -28.37 -8.62
C GLY A 364 12.94 -28.38 -7.73
N LEU A 365 13.55 -27.23 -7.46
CA LEU A 365 14.72 -27.09 -6.56
C LEU A 365 14.27 -26.80 -5.13
N ASP A 366 15.00 -27.28 -4.14
CA ASP A 366 14.85 -26.88 -2.74
C ASP A 366 15.26 -25.40 -2.57
N ALA A 367 14.26 -24.54 -2.58
CA ALA A 367 14.46 -23.10 -2.49
C ALA A 367 14.93 -22.65 -1.10
N ARG A 368 14.61 -23.41 -0.06
CA ARG A 368 15.05 -23.12 1.30
C ARG A 368 16.56 -23.35 1.44
N ALA A 369 17.05 -24.53 1.01
CA ALA A 369 18.47 -24.82 0.99
C ALA A 369 19.24 -23.85 0.09
N LEU A 370 18.71 -23.57 -1.12
CA LEU A 370 19.29 -22.62 -2.05
C LEU A 370 19.40 -21.21 -1.46
N THR A 371 18.39 -20.75 -0.72
CA THR A 371 18.44 -19.43 -0.04
C THR A 371 19.61 -19.36 0.93
N TRP A 372 19.79 -20.38 1.78
CA TRP A 372 20.87 -20.38 2.76
C TRP A 372 22.26 -20.45 2.11
N VAL A 373 22.40 -21.24 1.04
CA VAL A 373 23.65 -21.27 0.27
C VAL A 373 23.97 -19.90 -0.32
N LEU A 374 22.99 -19.25 -0.95
CA LEU A 374 23.20 -17.93 -1.57
C LEU A 374 23.45 -16.83 -0.54
N VAL A 375 22.80 -16.86 0.63
CA VAL A 375 23.09 -15.97 1.76
C VAL A 375 24.52 -16.20 2.26
N GLY A 376 24.94 -17.43 2.43
CA GLY A 376 26.34 -17.77 2.80
C GLY A 376 27.36 -17.26 1.78
N VAL A 377 27.09 -17.43 0.50
CA VAL A 377 27.89 -16.88 -0.60
C VAL A 377 27.96 -15.35 -0.55
N ALA A 378 26.83 -14.66 -0.32
CA ALA A 378 26.80 -13.20 -0.21
C ALA A 378 27.61 -12.70 1.01
N LEU A 379 27.51 -13.36 2.15
CA LEU A 379 28.28 -13.02 3.36
C LEU A 379 29.79 -13.26 3.17
N ALA A 380 30.19 -14.40 2.57
CA ALA A 380 31.58 -14.67 2.25
C ALA A 380 32.15 -13.62 1.26
N SER A 381 31.36 -13.26 0.25
CA SER A 381 31.71 -12.18 -0.68
C SER A 381 31.82 -10.81 0.01
N ALA A 382 30.94 -10.53 0.97
CA ALA A 382 30.99 -9.28 1.74
C ALA A 382 32.26 -9.16 2.57
N THR A 383 32.79 -10.25 3.13
CA THR A 383 34.10 -10.22 3.84
C THR A 383 35.25 -9.86 2.90
N ILE A 384 35.26 -10.40 1.68
CA ILE A 384 36.26 -10.06 0.64
C ILE A 384 36.11 -8.59 0.24
N GLY A 385 34.88 -8.13 -0.01
CA GLY A 385 34.57 -6.74 -0.37
C GLY A 385 35.01 -5.75 0.71
N LEU A 386 34.73 -6.07 1.97
CA LEU A 386 35.14 -5.26 3.13
C LEU A 386 36.67 -5.18 3.26
N ALA A 387 37.36 -6.33 3.19
CA ALA A 387 38.83 -6.38 3.22
C ALA A 387 39.47 -5.54 2.10
N TRP A 388 38.90 -5.62 0.89
CA TRP A 388 39.36 -4.79 -0.21
C TRP A 388 39.09 -3.31 -0.01
N ALA A 389 37.89 -2.96 0.47
CA ALA A 389 37.54 -1.56 0.77
C ALA A 389 38.47 -0.97 1.85
N LEU A 390 38.81 -1.74 2.88
CA LEU A 390 39.80 -1.36 3.92
C LEU A 390 41.19 -1.15 3.30
N SER A 391 41.70 -2.09 2.50
CA SER A 391 43.03 -1.99 1.85
C SER A 391 43.13 -0.79 0.89
N ARG A 392 42.03 -0.43 0.23
CA ARG A 392 41.92 0.72 -0.69
C ARG A 392 41.54 2.01 0.01
N ARG A 393 41.31 2.01 1.32
CA ARG A 393 40.85 3.16 2.12
C ARG A 393 39.61 3.81 1.51
N ALA A 394 38.63 3.00 1.10
CA ALA A 394 37.40 3.45 0.47
C ALA A 394 36.41 4.03 1.53
N TRP A 395 36.82 5.14 2.16
CA TRP A 395 36.19 5.68 3.36
C TRP A 395 34.67 5.91 3.20
N LEU A 396 34.17 6.35 2.02
CA LEU A 396 32.73 6.56 1.82
C LEU A 396 31.94 5.26 1.95
N LEU A 397 32.44 4.15 1.37
CA LEU A 397 31.83 2.84 1.49
C LEU A 397 31.89 2.34 2.94
N LEU A 398 33.07 2.45 3.58
CA LEU A 398 33.27 2.00 4.98
C LEU A 398 32.36 2.77 5.95
N VAL A 399 32.23 4.09 5.75
CA VAL A 399 31.33 4.95 6.54
C VAL A 399 29.87 4.55 6.31
N TYR A 400 29.46 4.32 5.06
CA TYR A 400 28.09 3.90 4.74
C TYR A 400 27.72 2.58 5.42
N VAL A 401 28.60 1.57 5.28
CA VAL A 401 28.40 0.26 5.88
C VAL A 401 28.42 0.33 7.41
N GLY A 402 29.43 1.01 7.97
CA GLY A 402 29.59 1.15 9.41
C GLY A 402 28.43 1.83 10.08
N ILE A 403 27.96 2.98 9.54
CA ILE A 403 26.82 3.71 10.09
C ILE A 403 25.52 2.92 9.94
N SER A 404 25.29 2.31 8.77
CA SER A 404 24.08 1.51 8.55
C SER A 404 24.01 0.31 9.48
N LEU A 405 25.14 -0.39 9.70
CA LEU A 405 25.21 -1.52 10.61
C LEU A 405 25.06 -1.11 12.08
N LEU A 406 25.78 -0.07 12.52
CA LEU A 406 25.69 0.43 13.88
C LEU A 406 24.27 0.89 14.24
N ALA A 407 23.64 1.64 13.36
CA ALA A 407 22.26 2.09 13.54
C ALA A 407 21.29 0.90 13.56
N CYS A 408 21.48 -0.09 12.68
CA CYS A 408 20.67 -1.31 12.67
C CYS A 408 20.79 -2.07 13.99
N VAL A 409 22.02 -2.33 14.46
CA VAL A 409 22.27 -3.02 15.74
C VAL A 409 21.67 -2.22 16.92
N TYR A 410 21.82 -0.89 16.91
CA TYR A 410 21.21 -0.04 17.93
C TYR A 410 19.69 -0.19 17.96
N VAL A 411 19.02 -0.08 16.81
CA VAL A 411 17.56 -0.23 16.73
C VAL A 411 17.13 -1.62 17.19
N MET A 412 17.80 -2.68 16.73
CA MET A 412 17.49 -4.07 17.13
C MET A 412 17.71 -4.36 18.63
N ARG A 413 18.48 -3.54 19.33
CA ARG A 413 18.68 -3.67 20.80
C ARG A 413 17.58 -3.06 21.62
N ILE A 414 16.92 -2.03 21.08
CA ILE A 414 15.93 -1.23 21.83
C ILE A 414 14.53 -1.25 21.18
N GLY A 415 14.45 -1.70 19.92
CA GLY A 415 13.24 -1.63 19.09
C GLY A 415 12.32 -2.83 19.26
N SER A 416 11.10 -2.66 18.77
CA SER A 416 10.15 -3.75 18.55
C SER A 416 10.51 -4.54 17.28
N PRO A 417 9.99 -5.78 17.09
CA PRO A 417 10.17 -6.53 15.84
C PRO A 417 9.79 -5.74 14.59
N TRP A 418 8.79 -4.88 14.68
CA TRP A 418 8.40 -3.96 13.61
C TRP A 418 9.48 -2.91 13.29
N ALA A 419 10.13 -2.34 14.30
CA ALA A 419 11.25 -1.40 14.12
C ALA A 419 12.49 -2.11 13.58
N ASP A 420 12.75 -3.34 14.03
CA ASP A 420 13.86 -4.19 13.58
C ASP A 420 13.74 -4.49 12.08
N GLY A 421 12.55 -4.85 11.60
CA GLY A 421 12.30 -5.09 10.19
C GLY A 421 12.65 -3.89 9.32
N LYS A 422 12.34 -2.67 9.78
CA LYS A 422 12.70 -1.42 9.09
C LYS A 422 14.21 -1.16 9.09
N ALA A 423 14.87 -1.39 10.21
CA ALA A 423 16.32 -1.24 10.31
C ALA A 423 17.05 -2.24 9.42
N LEU A 424 16.57 -3.50 9.34
CA LEU A 424 17.09 -4.53 8.43
C LEU A 424 16.91 -4.13 6.97
N MET A 425 15.78 -3.52 6.60
CA MET A 425 15.58 -3.01 5.24
C MET A 425 16.55 -1.87 4.93
N ILE A 426 16.75 -0.91 5.83
CA ILE A 426 17.64 0.25 5.61
C ILE A 426 19.12 -0.18 5.50
N VAL A 427 19.56 -1.22 6.22
CA VAL A 427 20.93 -1.71 6.14
C VAL A 427 21.17 -2.61 4.91
N SER A 428 20.14 -3.26 4.38
CA SER A 428 20.30 -4.27 3.32
C SER A 428 20.96 -3.74 2.04
N PRO A 429 20.77 -2.49 1.55
CA PRO A 429 21.56 -1.96 0.44
C PRO A 429 23.06 -1.86 0.73
N ALA A 430 23.45 -1.56 1.97
CA ALA A 430 24.84 -1.50 2.36
C ALA A 430 25.48 -2.90 2.38
N ALA A 431 24.79 -3.90 2.90
CA ALA A 431 25.23 -5.28 2.92
C ALA A 431 25.36 -5.85 1.49
N ALA A 432 24.34 -5.64 0.64
CA ALA A 432 24.38 -6.06 -0.76
C ALA A 432 25.50 -5.35 -1.54
N LEU A 433 25.74 -4.06 -1.27
CA LEU A 433 26.78 -3.29 -1.92
C LEU A 433 28.16 -3.89 -1.64
N VAL A 434 28.45 -4.20 -0.39
CA VAL A 434 29.73 -4.82 -0.01
C VAL A 434 29.88 -6.23 -0.57
N ALA A 435 28.80 -7.01 -0.56
CA ALA A 435 28.80 -8.34 -1.18
C ALA A 435 29.10 -8.29 -2.68
N LEU A 436 28.56 -7.30 -3.42
CA LEU A 436 28.81 -7.11 -4.85
C LEU A 436 30.17 -6.49 -5.16
N VAL A 437 30.80 -5.82 -4.21
CA VAL A 437 32.17 -5.31 -4.32
C VAL A 437 33.20 -6.45 -4.28
N GLY A 438 32.92 -7.56 -3.60
CA GLY A 438 33.78 -8.73 -3.50
C GLY A 438 34.21 -9.32 -4.86
N PRO A 439 33.27 -9.68 -5.75
CA PRO A 439 33.59 -10.13 -7.11
C PRO A 439 34.46 -9.11 -7.90
N VAL A 440 34.16 -7.81 -7.77
CA VAL A 440 34.91 -6.75 -8.44
C VAL A 440 36.38 -6.71 -7.96
N ALA A 441 36.60 -6.94 -6.66
CA ALA A 441 37.95 -7.05 -6.10
C ALA A 441 38.75 -8.20 -6.70
N LEU A 442 38.11 -9.36 -6.88
CA LEU A 442 38.72 -10.58 -7.43
C LEU A 442 38.97 -10.49 -8.93
N VAL A 443 38.14 -9.80 -9.71
CA VAL A 443 38.40 -9.59 -11.17
C VAL A 443 39.71 -8.86 -11.44
N GLY A 444 40.16 -8.03 -10.48
CA GLY A 444 41.43 -7.32 -10.55
C GLY A 444 42.69 -8.21 -10.41
N THR A 445 42.55 -9.49 -10.08
CA THR A 445 43.67 -10.43 -9.91
C THR A 445 44.23 -10.93 -11.25
N ARG A 446 45.46 -11.49 -11.25
CA ARG A 446 46.15 -11.88 -12.47
C ARG A 446 45.77 -13.25 -12.99
N THR A 447 45.27 -14.17 -12.16
CA THR A 447 44.98 -15.56 -12.55
C THR A 447 43.60 -15.71 -13.19
N LEU A 448 43.47 -16.54 -14.21
CA LEU A 448 42.23 -16.85 -14.91
C LEU A 448 41.22 -17.48 -13.94
N GLU A 449 41.63 -18.39 -13.09
CA GLU A 449 40.83 -19.11 -12.12
C GLU A 449 40.09 -18.15 -11.16
N THR A 450 40.83 -17.16 -10.60
CA THR A 450 40.23 -16.17 -9.73
C THR A 450 39.27 -15.26 -10.46
N ARG A 451 39.48 -14.96 -11.75
CA ARG A 451 38.52 -14.18 -12.56
C ARG A 451 37.26 -14.95 -12.87
N VAL A 452 37.37 -16.25 -13.19
CA VAL A 452 36.22 -17.14 -13.40
C VAL A 452 35.44 -17.27 -12.09
N GLY A 453 36.13 -17.55 -10.97
CA GLY A 453 35.52 -17.59 -9.65
C GLY A 453 34.79 -16.30 -9.27
N ALA A 454 35.36 -15.14 -9.56
CA ALA A 454 34.73 -13.83 -9.39
C ALA A 454 33.45 -13.69 -10.24
N GLY A 455 33.50 -14.16 -11.48
CA GLY A 455 32.32 -14.18 -12.36
C GLY A 455 31.18 -15.03 -11.81
N VAL A 456 31.52 -16.27 -11.38
CA VAL A 456 30.54 -17.19 -10.76
C VAL A 456 29.95 -16.60 -9.47
N LEU A 457 30.81 -16.05 -8.61
CA LEU A 457 30.39 -15.39 -7.36
C LEU A 457 29.43 -14.20 -7.64
N GLY A 458 29.79 -13.34 -8.58
CA GLY A 458 28.96 -12.20 -8.96
C GLY A 458 27.61 -12.62 -9.56
N LEU A 459 27.62 -13.66 -10.42
CA LEU A 459 26.40 -14.21 -11.02
C LEU A 459 25.49 -14.87 -9.98
N ALA A 460 26.06 -15.61 -9.01
CA ALA A 460 25.28 -16.25 -7.94
C ALA A 460 24.57 -15.21 -7.08
N ILE A 461 25.25 -14.12 -6.67
CA ILE A 461 24.65 -13.03 -5.90
C ILE A 461 23.58 -12.31 -6.74
N ALA A 462 23.90 -11.98 -8.00
CA ALA A 462 22.94 -11.33 -8.90
C ALA A 462 21.69 -12.20 -9.12
N ALA A 463 21.85 -13.51 -9.37
CA ALA A 463 20.76 -14.45 -9.53
C ALA A 463 19.91 -14.56 -8.26
N GLY A 464 20.53 -14.56 -7.07
CA GLY A 464 19.82 -14.56 -5.79
C GLY A 464 18.98 -13.31 -5.58
N ILE A 465 19.54 -12.13 -5.84
CA ILE A 465 18.81 -10.84 -5.73
C ILE A 465 17.68 -10.77 -6.74
N LEU A 466 17.95 -11.03 -8.02
CA LEU A 466 16.96 -10.95 -9.09
C LEU A 466 15.91 -12.06 -8.99
N GLY A 467 16.29 -13.26 -8.52
CA GLY A 467 15.36 -14.35 -8.21
C GLY A 467 14.40 -13.98 -7.09
N SER A 468 14.89 -13.35 -6.01
CA SER A 468 14.04 -12.82 -4.93
C SER A 468 13.08 -11.76 -5.45
N THR A 469 13.56 -10.86 -6.32
CA THR A 469 12.73 -9.82 -6.96
C THR A 469 11.66 -10.43 -7.88
N ALA A 470 12.01 -11.45 -8.66
CA ALA A 470 11.08 -12.13 -9.56
C ALA A 470 9.95 -12.84 -8.81
N LEU A 471 10.26 -13.47 -7.66
CA LEU A 471 9.25 -14.10 -6.80
C LEU A 471 8.33 -13.05 -6.17
N ALA A 472 8.87 -11.96 -5.65
CA ALA A 472 8.09 -10.87 -5.09
C ALA A 472 7.17 -10.23 -6.16
N TYR A 473 7.65 -10.04 -7.40
CA TYR A 473 6.83 -9.60 -8.54
C TYR A 473 5.70 -10.59 -8.85
N HIS A 474 6.01 -11.89 -8.85
CA HIS A 474 5.05 -12.93 -9.18
C HIS A 474 3.92 -13.07 -8.15
N ASP A 475 4.21 -12.82 -6.88
CA ASP A 475 3.26 -12.95 -5.78
C ASP A 475 2.65 -11.62 -5.30
N VAL A 476 2.96 -10.49 -5.99
CA VAL A 476 2.47 -9.17 -5.60
C VAL A 476 0.94 -9.09 -5.63
N SER A 477 0.35 -8.37 -4.68
CA SER A 477 -1.08 -8.03 -4.72
C SER A 477 -1.27 -6.67 -5.36
N LEU A 478 -1.96 -6.62 -6.51
CA LEU A 478 -2.28 -5.39 -7.21
C LEU A 478 -3.67 -4.89 -6.84
N ALA A 479 -3.80 -3.58 -6.63
CA ALA A 479 -5.07 -2.97 -6.30
C ALA A 479 -6.09 -3.15 -7.46
N PRO A 480 -7.36 -3.48 -7.17
CA PRO A 480 -8.41 -3.64 -8.17
C PRO A 480 -8.83 -2.28 -8.74
N ARG A 481 -8.09 -1.84 -9.76
CA ARG A 481 -8.16 -0.49 -10.35
C ARG A 481 -9.57 -0.04 -10.65
N ASP A 482 -10.33 -0.84 -11.38
CA ASP A 482 -11.66 -0.44 -11.87
C ASP A 482 -12.67 -0.32 -10.72
N ARG A 483 -12.56 -1.18 -9.71
CA ARG A 483 -13.42 -1.14 -8.53
C ARG A 483 -13.14 0.10 -7.69
N LEU A 484 -11.89 0.39 -7.38
CA LEU A 484 -11.52 1.59 -6.62
C LEU A 484 -11.82 2.88 -7.40
N ALA A 485 -11.66 2.86 -8.73
CA ALA A 485 -12.08 3.98 -9.58
C ALA A 485 -13.60 4.19 -9.58
N GLU A 486 -14.40 3.12 -9.45
CA GLU A 486 -15.85 3.26 -9.27
C GLU A 486 -16.18 3.95 -7.95
N LEU A 487 -15.52 3.60 -6.83
CA LEU A 487 -15.66 4.32 -5.57
C LEU A 487 -15.30 5.80 -5.71
N GLY A 488 -14.21 6.12 -6.39
CA GLY A 488 -13.83 7.52 -6.65
C GLY A 488 -14.88 8.30 -7.45
N ARG A 489 -15.47 7.67 -8.47
CA ARG A 489 -16.59 8.27 -9.23
C ARG A 489 -17.84 8.46 -8.36
N ILE A 490 -18.14 7.50 -7.47
CA ILE A 490 -19.24 7.63 -6.50
C ILE A 490 -18.96 8.79 -5.55
N GLY A 491 -17.76 8.87 -4.96
CA GLY A 491 -17.37 9.96 -4.08
C GLY A 491 -17.50 11.33 -4.74
N ALA A 492 -17.08 11.47 -6.00
CA ALA A 492 -17.22 12.73 -6.76
C ALA A 492 -18.69 13.04 -7.09
N ARG A 493 -19.49 12.05 -7.49
CA ARG A 493 -20.89 12.20 -7.82
C ARG A 493 -21.75 12.61 -6.61
N GLU A 494 -21.49 12.01 -5.46
CA GLU A 494 -22.24 12.22 -4.23
C GLU A 494 -21.61 13.30 -3.33
N ALA A 495 -20.66 14.08 -3.83
CA ALA A 495 -19.98 15.12 -3.07
C ALA A 495 -20.97 16.02 -2.33
N GLY A 496 -20.75 16.23 -1.02
CA GLY A 496 -21.63 17.01 -0.15
C GLY A 496 -22.95 16.30 0.25
N GLN A 497 -23.16 15.02 -0.14
CA GLN A 497 -24.33 14.22 0.28
C GLN A 497 -23.98 13.29 1.46
N GLY A 498 -22.92 13.59 2.22
CA GLY A 498 -22.56 12.88 3.45
C GLY A 498 -23.46 13.26 4.67
N PRO A 499 -23.26 12.59 5.81
CA PRO A 499 -22.28 11.50 6.00
C PRO A 499 -22.68 10.21 5.27
N ALA A 500 -21.68 9.47 4.79
CA ALA A 500 -21.90 8.20 4.09
C ALA A 500 -21.43 7.00 4.92
N LEU A 501 -22.23 5.91 4.87
CA LEU A 501 -21.87 4.61 5.41
C LEU A 501 -21.47 3.68 4.27
N TYR A 502 -20.36 2.96 4.39
CA TYR A 502 -20.05 1.85 3.51
C TYR A 502 -19.80 0.56 4.31
N THR A 503 -20.30 -0.57 3.80
CA THR A 503 -20.41 -1.84 4.52
C THR A 503 -19.36 -2.86 4.12
N GLU A 504 -18.63 -2.63 3.02
CA GLU A 504 -17.48 -3.43 2.61
C GLU A 504 -16.28 -3.17 3.53
N PHE A 505 -15.47 -4.21 3.80
CA PHE A 505 -14.15 -3.98 4.35
C PHE A 505 -13.20 -3.53 3.22
N GLU A 506 -13.03 -2.20 3.10
CA GLU A 506 -12.17 -1.58 2.09
C GLU A 506 -11.42 -0.39 2.70
N GLU A 507 -10.18 -0.63 3.13
CA GLU A 507 -9.37 0.41 3.78
C GLU A 507 -9.16 1.65 2.91
N PHE A 508 -9.12 1.49 1.59
CA PHE A 508 -9.01 2.61 0.64
C PHE A 508 -10.34 3.34 0.40
N GLY A 509 -11.46 2.80 0.91
CA GLY A 509 -12.78 3.43 0.81
C GLY A 509 -12.80 4.85 1.38
N LYS A 510 -12.10 5.08 2.51
CA LYS A 510 -11.95 6.42 3.11
C LYS A 510 -11.34 7.44 2.17
N HIS A 511 -10.36 7.02 1.38
CA HIS A 511 -9.69 7.90 0.42
C HIS A 511 -10.60 8.21 -0.78
N PHE A 512 -11.17 7.18 -1.41
CA PHE A 512 -11.95 7.36 -2.63
C PHE A 512 -13.31 8.02 -2.38
N LEU A 513 -13.90 7.85 -1.20
CA LEU A 513 -15.17 8.45 -0.78
C LEU A 513 -15.01 9.74 0.04
N ARG A 514 -13.82 10.31 0.18
CA ARG A 514 -13.51 11.45 1.07
C ARG A 514 -14.45 12.65 0.93
N ALA A 515 -15.07 12.85 -0.22
CA ALA A 515 -16.00 13.97 -0.48
C ALA A 515 -17.39 13.78 0.17
N VAL A 516 -17.65 12.64 0.82
CA VAL A 516 -18.94 12.31 1.47
C VAL A 516 -18.79 11.93 2.95
N ASP A 517 -17.69 12.30 3.59
CA ASP A 517 -17.38 11.99 5.00
C ASP A 517 -17.63 10.51 5.35
N PRO A 518 -16.88 9.58 4.73
CA PRO A 518 -17.19 8.16 4.79
C PRO A 518 -16.90 7.54 6.15
N THR A 519 -17.77 6.63 6.57
CA THR A 519 -17.59 5.73 7.70
C THR A 519 -17.66 4.28 7.21
N GLY A 520 -16.56 3.54 7.36
CA GLY A 520 -16.54 2.09 7.20
C GLY A 520 -16.79 1.41 8.54
N VAL A 521 -17.73 0.47 8.58
CA VAL A 521 -18.17 -0.10 9.87
C VAL A 521 -17.13 -1.07 10.44
N SER A 522 -16.52 -1.89 9.60
CA SER A 522 -15.66 -3.02 10.02
C SER A 522 -14.17 -2.76 9.87
N GLU A 523 -13.78 -1.51 9.69
CA GLU A 523 -12.39 -1.11 9.51
C GLU A 523 -11.76 -0.49 10.77
N ALA A 524 -10.44 -0.31 10.77
CA ALA A 524 -9.75 0.48 11.76
C ALA A 524 -10.28 1.92 11.76
N PHE A 525 -10.32 2.56 12.90
CA PHE A 525 -10.84 3.93 13.09
C PHE A 525 -12.36 4.10 12.90
N SER A 526 -13.14 3.01 12.82
CA SER A 526 -14.60 3.12 12.82
C SER A 526 -15.08 3.68 14.16
N PRO A 527 -15.80 4.81 14.19
CA PRO A 527 -16.35 5.34 15.43
C PRO A 527 -17.57 4.52 15.86
N ASP A 528 -17.76 4.38 17.16
CA ASP A 528 -18.98 3.81 17.78
C ASP A 528 -19.34 2.38 17.31
N VAL A 529 -18.36 1.52 17.01
CA VAL A 529 -18.61 0.13 16.55
C VAL A 529 -19.53 -0.64 17.48
N ALA A 530 -19.39 -0.45 18.79
CA ALA A 530 -20.25 -1.11 19.79
C ALA A 530 -21.73 -0.66 19.67
N ALA A 531 -21.96 0.62 19.35
CA ALA A 531 -23.31 1.15 19.14
C ALA A 531 -23.87 0.83 17.73
N ALA A 532 -23.00 0.47 16.79
CA ALA A 532 -23.39 0.10 15.44
C ALA A 532 -24.03 -1.29 15.39
N ALA A 533 -23.56 -2.24 16.18
CA ALA A 533 -24.03 -3.61 16.15
C ALA A 533 -25.48 -3.75 16.69
N ARG A 534 -26.31 -4.50 15.97
CA ARG A 534 -27.64 -4.85 16.44
C ARG A 534 -27.57 -5.92 17.53
N PRO A 535 -28.31 -5.77 18.65
CA PRO A 535 -28.44 -6.83 19.65
C PRO A 535 -28.99 -8.13 19.04
N GLY A 536 -28.27 -9.23 19.23
CA GLY A 536 -28.64 -10.55 18.66
C GLY A 536 -28.34 -10.73 17.17
N GLY A 537 -27.65 -9.78 16.53
CA GLY A 537 -27.06 -9.93 15.20
C GLY A 537 -25.72 -10.66 15.21
N ASN A 538 -25.08 -10.80 14.04
CA ASN A 538 -23.76 -11.43 13.91
C ASN A 538 -22.61 -10.55 14.47
N GLY A 539 -22.93 -9.31 14.85
CA GLY A 539 -21.96 -8.33 15.30
C GLY A 539 -21.10 -7.74 14.19
N VAL A 540 -20.29 -6.76 14.55
CA VAL A 540 -19.31 -6.15 13.63
C VAL A 540 -17.95 -6.77 13.88
N ARG A 541 -17.38 -7.43 12.86
CA ARG A 541 -16.08 -8.07 12.94
C ARG A 541 -15.10 -7.34 12.02
N PHE A 542 -13.95 -6.93 12.57
CA PHE A 542 -12.87 -6.33 11.80
C PHE A 542 -12.42 -7.22 10.62
N GLY A 543 -12.29 -6.65 9.45
CA GLY A 543 -11.84 -7.35 8.25
C GLY A 543 -12.93 -8.11 7.48
N TYR A 544 -14.21 -8.01 7.90
CA TYR A 544 -15.33 -8.65 7.23
C TYR A 544 -16.36 -7.61 6.78
N PRO A 545 -17.08 -7.84 5.68
CA PRO A 545 -18.21 -6.99 5.31
C PRO A 545 -19.33 -7.12 6.36
N VAL A 546 -20.11 -6.07 6.48
CA VAL A 546 -21.24 -6.02 7.43
C VAL A 546 -22.53 -5.94 6.64
N ASP A 547 -23.49 -6.81 6.94
CA ASP A 547 -24.84 -6.68 6.39
C ASP A 547 -25.60 -5.59 7.15
N LEU A 548 -26.47 -4.83 6.46
CA LEU A 548 -27.26 -3.77 7.11
C LEU A 548 -28.16 -4.32 8.20
N ASP A 549 -28.66 -5.55 8.08
CA ASP A 549 -29.48 -6.24 9.08
C ASP A 549 -28.72 -6.62 10.35
N ASP A 550 -27.38 -6.60 10.32
CA ASP A 550 -26.53 -6.76 11.51
C ASP A 550 -26.28 -5.43 12.24
N LEU A 551 -26.69 -4.31 11.65
CA LEU A 551 -26.56 -2.98 12.22
C LEU A 551 -27.84 -2.54 12.96
N ASN A 552 -27.65 -1.69 13.96
CA ASN A 552 -28.74 -1.02 14.65
C ASN A 552 -29.43 -0.03 13.68
N LEU A 553 -30.74 -0.11 13.55
CA LEU A 553 -31.52 0.81 12.70
C LEU A 553 -31.19 2.28 12.98
N GLY A 554 -31.14 2.68 14.26
CA GLY A 554 -30.82 4.05 14.67
C GLY A 554 -29.40 4.47 14.27
N TYR A 555 -28.46 3.53 14.16
CA TYR A 555 -27.12 3.80 13.64
C TYR A 555 -27.16 4.05 12.14
N VAL A 556 -27.82 3.19 11.36
CA VAL A 556 -27.97 3.32 9.89
C VAL A 556 -28.65 4.65 9.54
N GLU A 557 -29.67 5.06 10.31
CA GLU A 557 -30.42 6.29 10.12
C GLU A 557 -29.61 7.58 10.38
N ARG A 558 -28.41 7.51 10.97
CA ARG A 558 -27.51 8.68 11.08
C ARG A 558 -26.95 9.09 9.72
N PHE A 559 -26.86 8.17 8.76
CA PHE A 559 -26.25 8.41 7.46
C PHE A 559 -27.28 8.87 6.42
N ARG A 560 -26.86 9.80 5.59
CA ARG A 560 -27.67 10.27 4.46
C ARG A 560 -27.49 9.37 3.24
N THR A 561 -26.31 8.82 3.06
CA THR A 561 -25.91 8.03 1.90
C THR A 561 -25.36 6.68 2.36
N LEU A 562 -25.79 5.59 1.71
CA LEU A 562 -25.23 4.26 1.90
C LEU A 562 -24.53 3.85 0.61
N VAL A 563 -23.27 3.47 0.69
CA VAL A 563 -22.48 2.92 -0.41
C VAL A 563 -22.28 1.43 -0.14
N LEU A 564 -22.97 0.59 -0.87
CA LEU A 564 -23.05 -0.83 -0.61
C LEU A 564 -22.32 -1.61 -1.71
N ARG A 565 -21.51 -2.59 -1.33
CA ARG A 565 -21.00 -3.59 -2.25
C ARG A 565 -22.15 -4.41 -2.80
N ARG A 566 -22.26 -4.53 -4.13
CA ARG A 566 -23.30 -5.36 -4.74
C ARG A 566 -23.07 -6.81 -4.39
N SER A 567 -24.09 -7.44 -3.84
CA SER A 567 -24.07 -8.84 -3.43
C SER A 567 -25.44 -9.48 -3.72
N PRO A 568 -25.47 -10.76 -4.14
CA PRO A 568 -26.73 -11.48 -4.34
C PRO A 568 -27.45 -11.83 -3.02
N VAL A 569 -26.75 -11.64 -1.88
CA VAL A 569 -27.22 -12.05 -0.55
C VAL A 569 -27.32 -10.91 0.46
N ALA A 570 -26.88 -9.70 0.13
CA ALA A 570 -27.00 -8.57 1.04
C ALA A 570 -28.46 -8.15 1.22
N SER A 571 -28.80 -7.72 2.43
CA SER A 571 -30.13 -7.19 2.77
C SER A 571 -30.38 -5.85 2.08
N ARG A 572 -31.64 -5.60 1.76
CA ARG A 572 -32.06 -4.30 1.23
C ARG A 572 -32.00 -3.24 2.32
N PRO A 573 -31.52 -2.01 2.03
CA PRO A 573 -31.64 -0.89 2.96
C PRO A 573 -33.07 -0.65 3.44
N PRO A 574 -33.26 0.01 4.60
CA PRO A 574 -34.54 0.41 5.11
C PRO A 574 -35.41 1.12 4.07
N VAL A 575 -36.75 1.06 4.23
CA VAL A 575 -37.70 1.51 3.20
C VAL A 575 -37.54 2.98 2.82
N ASN A 576 -37.08 3.82 3.72
CA ASN A 576 -36.83 5.25 3.50
C ASN A 576 -35.53 5.56 2.73
N PHE A 577 -34.82 4.54 2.28
CA PHE A 577 -33.67 4.72 1.39
C PHE A 577 -34.05 4.38 -0.05
N ARG A 578 -33.73 5.29 -0.97
CA ARG A 578 -33.95 5.16 -2.41
C ARG A 578 -32.63 4.91 -3.11
N ARG A 579 -32.55 3.90 -3.98
CA ARG A 579 -31.38 3.63 -4.79
C ARG A 579 -31.21 4.70 -5.89
N VAL A 580 -30.06 5.38 -5.88
CA VAL A 580 -29.74 6.49 -6.81
C VAL A 580 -28.65 6.14 -7.81
N TYR A 581 -27.90 5.05 -7.58
CA TYR A 581 -26.86 4.60 -8.49
C TYR A 581 -26.74 3.06 -8.44
N VAL A 582 -26.41 2.46 -9.59
CA VAL A 582 -26.03 1.05 -9.74
C VAL A 582 -24.86 0.98 -10.69
N GLY A 583 -23.71 0.56 -10.18
CA GLY A 583 -22.50 0.31 -10.96
C GLY A 583 -22.22 -1.18 -11.15
N ARG A 584 -20.99 -1.50 -11.53
CA ARG A 584 -20.54 -2.89 -11.63
C ARG A 584 -20.35 -3.53 -10.27
N TRP A 585 -19.71 -2.81 -9.34
CA TRP A 585 -19.34 -3.32 -8.02
C TRP A 585 -20.17 -2.74 -6.88
N TYR A 586 -20.71 -1.53 -7.05
CA TYR A 586 -21.40 -0.81 -5.96
C TYR A 586 -22.78 -0.36 -6.38
N GLU A 587 -23.65 -0.18 -5.38
CA GLU A 587 -24.88 0.58 -5.47
C GLU A 587 -24.90 1.65 -4.39
N VAL A 588 -25.53 2.79 -4.70
CA VAL A 588 -25.69 3.90 -3.76
C VAL A 588 -27.15 4.10 -3.47
N TRP A 589 -27.44 4.17 -2.19
CA TRP A 589 -28.76 4.47 -1.67
C TRP A 589 -28.73 5.78 -0.92
N ARG A 590 -29.74 6.63 -1.12
CA ARG A 590 -29.86 7.90 -0.44
C ARG A 590 -31.15 7.91 0.35
N ARG A 591 -31.09 8.45 1.58
CA ARG A 591 -32.26 8.62 2.41
C ARG A 591 -33.21 9.58 1.72
N ASP A 592 -34.48 9.20 1.64
CA ASP A 592 -35.58 10.00 1.14
C ASP A 592 -36.32 10.58 2.31
N ASP A 593 -36.11 11.86 2.59
CA ASP A 593 -36.71 12.53 3.75
C ASP A 593 -38.26 12.72 3.59
N ALA A 594 -38.82 12.45 2.39
CA ALA A 594 -40.25 12.40 2.15
C ALA A 594 -40.90 11.09 2.67
N VAL A 595 -40.11 10.05 2.89
CA VAL A 595 -40.57 8.77 3.44
C VAL A 595 -40.28 8.71 4.94
N SER A 596 -41.31 8.41 5.74
CA SER A 596 -41.17 8.29 7.20
C SER A 596 -40.12 7.24 7.57
N ARG A 597 -39.29 7.58 8.55
CA ARG A 597 -38.29 6.63 9.09
C ARG A 597 -38.97 5.43 9.72
N PRO A 598 -38.43 4.22 9.52
CA PRO A 598 -38.94 3.04 10.20
C PRO A 598 -38.87 3.19 11.72
N LEU A 599 -39.93 2.76 12.42
CA LEU A 599 -39.98 2.75 13.88
C LEU A 599 -39.32 1.49 14.46
N ALA A 600 -39.42 0.40 13.72
CA ALA A 600 -38.80 -0.87 14.07
C ALA A 600 -38.46 -1.64 12.81
N HIS A 601 -37.46 -2.49 12.92
CA HIS A 601 -36.91 -3.29 11.83
C HIS A 601 -36.70 -4.73 12.31
N LEU A 602 -37.35 -5.70 11.67
CA LEU A 602 -37.25 -7.12 11.96
C LEU A 602 -36.51 -7.79 10.80
N PRO A 603 -35.20 -8.09 10.91
CA PRO A 603 -34.43 -8.78 9.87
C PRO A 603 -34.85 -10.25 9.79
N LEU A 604 -34.84 -10.79 8.57
CA LEU A 604 -35.26 -12.20 8.31
C LEU A 604 -34.17 -12.97 7.58
N GLY A 605 -33.34 -12.33 6.81
CA GLY A 605 -32.19 -12.96 6.10
C GLY A 605 -31.11 -13.45 7.05
N ARG A 606 -30.33 -14.46 6.62
CA ARG A 606 -29.15 -14.97 7.34
C ARG A 606 -28.10 -15.51 6.38
N GLY A 607 -26.91 -15.00 6.46
CA GLY A 607 -25.76 -15.50 5.71
C GLY A 607 -26.00 -15.52 4.21
N LEU A 608 -26.12 -16.71 3.60
CA LEU A 608 -26.40 -16.84 2.16
C LEU A 608 -27.89 -16.86 1.80
N LEU A 609 -28.75 -16.65 2.75
CA LEU A 609 -30.21 -16.54 2.57
C LEU A 609 -30.64 -15.11 2.84
N PRO A 610 -30.80 -14.28 1.78
CA PRO A 610 -31.19 -12.88 1.96
C PRO A 610 -32.65 -12.69 2.38
N ALA A 611 -33.46 -13.75 2.36
CA ALA A 611 -34.86 -13.69 2.75
C ALA A 611 -35.33 -15.06 3.28
N GLU A 612 -36.21 -15.01 4.29
CA GLU A 612 -36.84 -16.16 4.88
C GLU A 612 -38.36 -15.91 5.11
N ARG A 613 -39.12 -16.99 5.37
CA ARG A 613 -40.47 -16.86 5.85
C ARG A 613 -40.43 -16.49 7.35
N PRO A 614 -41.02 -15.37 7.75
CA PRO A 614 -41.00 -14.96 9.14
C PRO A 614 -41.79 -15.92 10.06
N ARG A 615 -41.34 -16.07 11.29
CA ARG A 615 -42.17 -16.68 12.31
C ARG A 615 -43.34 -15.73 12.60
N CYS A 616 -44.56 -16.23 12.46
CA CYS A 616 -45.73 -15.38 12.65
C CYS A 616 -45.78 -14.70 14.02
N ALA A 617 -45.23 -15.32 15.07
CA ALA A 617 -45.14 -14.73 16.41
C ALA A 617 -44.32 -13.45 16.44
N ASP A 618 -43.19 -13.37 15.65
CA ASP A 618 -42.36 -12.20 15.61
C ASP A 618 -43.04 -11.04 14.87
N VAL A 619 -43.69 -11.32 13.75
CA VAL A 619 -44.48 -10.32 12.99
C VAL A 619 -45.68 -9.83 13.85
N ALA A 620 -46.31 -10.73 14.58
CA ALA A 620 -47.42 -10.39 15.52
C ALA A 620 -46.91 -9.50 16.66
N ALA A 621 -45.71 -9.78 17.22
CA ALA A 621 -45.09 -8.95 18.24
C ALA A 621 -44.80 -7.54 17.71
N LEU A 622 -44.22 -7.45 16.50
CA LEU A 622 -43.94 -6.19 15.83
C LEU A 622 -45.26 -5.41 15.58
N ALA A 623 -46.32 -6.08 15.12
CA ALA A 623 -47.62 -5.47 14.87
C ALA A 623 -48.28 -4.95 16.16
N ARG A 624 -48.15 -5.67 17.30
CA ARG A 624 -48.69 -5.22 18.61
C ARG A 624 -47.96 -3.97 19.14
N GLN A 625 -46.67 -3.81 18.86
CA GLN A 625 -45.87 -2.65 19.28
C GLN A 625 -46.07 -1.42 18.38
N ALA A 626 -46.67 -1.61 17.21
CA ALA A 626 -46.89 -0.57 16.24
C ALA A 626 -47.96 0.44 16.70
N PRO A 627 -47.78 1.76 16.46
CA PRO A 627 -48.80 2.77 16.73
C PRO A 627 -50.09 2.53 15.94
N ARG A 628 -51.19 3.06 16.43
CA ARG A 628 -52.47 3.02 15.69
C ARG A 628 -52.31 3.68 14.30
N GLY A 629 -52.85 3.03 13.27
CA GLY A 629 -52.75 3.51 11.88
C GLY A 629 -51.41 3.24 11.17
N ALA A 630 -50.42 2.63 11.84
CA ALA A 630 -49.18 2.26 11.23
C ALA A 630 -49.34 1.23 10.12
N GLN A 631 -48.35 1.13 9.25
CA GLN A 631 -48.23 0.12 8.19
C GLN A 631 -47.00 -0.76 8.42
N LEU A 632 -47.07 -1.98 7.93
CA LEU A 632 -45.90 -2.87 7.83
C LEU A 632 -45.44 -2.93 6.37
N ALA A 633 -44.17 -2.63 6.16
CA ALA A 633 -43.48 -2.74 4.85
C ALA A 633 -42.54 -3.92 4.87
N ALA A 634 -42.48 -4.67 3.78
CA ALA A 634 -41.57 -5.84 3.64
C ALA A 634 -41.19 -6.07 2.19
N PRO A 635 -39.89 -6.21 1.86
CA PRO A 635 -39.47 -6.58 0.52
C PRO A 635 -39.63 -8.07 0.29
N GLU A 636 -40.30 -8.43 -0.78
CA GLU A 636 -40.49 -9.83 -1.20
C GLU A 636 -39.27 -10.27 -2.02
N ARG A 637 -38.61 -11.35 -1.62
CA ARG A 637 -37.41 -11.84 -2.30
C ARG A 637 -37.32 -13.36 -2.24
N PRO A 638 -37.14 -14.05 -3.40
CA PRO A 638 -36.91 -15.49 -3.40
C PRO A 638 -35.49 -15.82 -2.93
N ALA A 639 -35.30 -16.99 -2.34
CA ALA A 639 -33.99 -17.54 -2.04
C ALA A 639 -33.23 -17.86 -3.35
N PRO A 640 -31.99 -17.34 -3.56
CA PRO A 640 -31.29 -17.57 -4.80
C PRO A 640 -30.73 -19.01 -4.88
N PRO A 641 -30.76 -19.64 -6.08
CA PRO A 641 -30.04 -20.88 -6.32
C PRO A 641 -28.55 -20.71 -6.04
N ARG A 642 -27.94 -21.68 -5.33
CA ARG A 642 -26.54 -21.59 -4.91
C ARG A 642 -25.82 -22.94 -5.00
N PHE A 643 -24.53 -22.87 -5.27
CA PHE A 643 -23.60 -23.98 -5.20
C PHE A 643 -22.49 -23.66 -4.21
N LEU A 644 -22.25 -24.56 -3.26
CA LEU A 644 -21.21 -24.39 -2.24
C LEU A 644 -19.95 -25.16 -2.68
N PRO A 645 -18.79 -24.51 -2.86
CA PRO A 645 -17.57 -25.17 -3.28
C PRO A 645 -17.10 -26.24 -2.28
N THR A 646 -17.36 -26.04 -0.99
CA THR A 646 -17.05 -27.00 0.09
C THR A 646 -17.89 -28.28 0.04
N LYS A 647 -19.00 -28.30 -0.73
CA LYS A 647 -19.87 -29.45 -0.96
C LYS A 647 -19.75 -30.00 -2.39
N ALA A 648 -18.66 -29.70 -3.07
CA ALA A 648 -18.42 -30.17 -4.42
C ALA A 648 -18.21 -31.71 -4.45
N ARG A 649 -18.62 -32.34 -5.54
CA ARG A 649 -18.41 -33.77 -5.77
C ARG A 649 -16.90 -34.13 -5.89
N ARG A 650 -16.11 -33.20 -6.45
CA ARG A 650 -14.66 -33.35 -6.60
C ARG A 650 -14.00 -32.04 -6.20
N ILE A 651 -13.08 -32.11 -5.24
CA ILE A 651 -12.22 -31.01 -4.78
C ILE A 651 -10.77 -31.43 -5.03
N PRO A 652 -9.92 -30.60 -5.68
CA PRO A 652 -8.50 -30.89 -5.86
C PRO A 652 -7.78 -31.07 -4.51
N GLY A 653 -6.80 -31.95 -4.45
CA GLY A 653 -6.13 -32.35 -3.20
C GLY A 653 -5.34 -31.23 -2.49
N GLY A 654 -5.01 -30.14 -3.19
CA GLY A 654 -4.36 -28.97 -2.60
C GLY A 654 -5.33 -27.86 -2.14
N TRP A 655 -6.66 -28.10 -2.29
CA TRP A 655 -7.69 -27.14 -1.92
C TRP A 655 -8.35 -27.58 -0.62
N HIS A 656 -8.45 -26.69 0.35
CA HIS A 656 -9.02 -26.99 1.67
C HIS A 656 -9.96 -25.86 2.12
N VAL A 657 -10.81 -26.12 3.11
CA VAL A 657 -11.74 -25.12 3.64
C VAL A 657 -10.96 -23.97 4.25
N ASP A 658 -11.31 -22.74 3.88
CA ASP A 658 -10.68 -21.54 4.45
C ASP A 658 -11.00 -21.41 5.94
N GLY A 659 -9.96 -21.19 6.77
CA GLY A 659 -10.11 -21.13 8.22
C GLY A 659 -10.93 -19.93 8.73
N GLY A 660 -11.12 -18.88 7.92
CA GLY A 660 -11.91 -17.69 8.26
C GLY A 660 -13.27 -17.61 7.56
N GLU A 661 -13.48 -18.45 6.52
CA GLU A 661 -14.72 -18.52 5.74
C GLU A 661 -15.13 -19.98 5.51
N PRO A 662 -15.95 -20.59 6.39
CA PRO A 662 -16.29 -22.01 6.31
C PRO A 662 -17.00 -22.45 5.01
N LEU A 663 -17.54 -21.50 4.25
CA LEU A 663 -18.21 -21.74 2.97
C LEU A 663 -17.31 -21.50 1.76
N ALA A 664 -16.04 -21.16 1.97
CA ALA A 664 -15.05 -20.95 0.93
C ALA A 664 -13.92 -21.97 1.01
N LEU A 665 -13.23 -22.15 -0.10
CA LEU A 665 -12.00 -22.93 -0.19
C LEU A 665 -10.80 -22.00 -0.34
N ASP A 666 -9.71 -22.29 0.37
CA ASP A 666 -8.37 -21.81 0.02
C ASP A 666 -7.86 -22.69 -1.14
N VAL A 667 -7.57 -22.04 -2.28
CA VAL A 667 -7.28 -22.75 -3.53
C VAL A 667 -5.82 -22.55 -3.93
N SER A 668 -4.99 -23.55 -3.75
CA SER A 668 -3.59 -23.56 -4.17
C SER A 668 -3.43 -24.18 -5.57
N GLY A 669 -2.49 -23.62 -6.36
CA GLY A 669 -2.15 -24.18 -7.67
C GLY A 669 -3.28 -24.16 -8.70
N GLN A 670 -3.15 -25.03 -9.70
CA GLN A 670 -4.15 -25.30 -10.71
C GLN A 670 -5.14 -26.35 -10.20
N GLY A 671 -6.40 -26.25 -10.57
CA GLY A 671 -7.39 -27.23 -10.16
C GLY A 671 -8.74 -27.07 -10.83
N GLU A 672 -9.54 -28.11 -10.69
CA GLU A 672 -10.89 -28.19 -11.21
C GLU A 672 -11.85 -28.73 -10.14
N LEU A 673 -12.94 -28.02 -9.94
CA LEU A 673 -13.99 -28.36 -9.01
C LEU A 673 -15.25 -28.71 -9.79
N LEU A 674 -15.86 -29.82 -9.45
CA LEU A 674 -17.07 -30.35 -10.10
C LEU A 674 -18.22 -30.48 -9.11
N GLY A 675 -19.42 -30.07 -9.54
CA GLY A 675 -20.62 -30.17 -8.74
C GLY A 675 -21.92 -30.03 -9.52
N THR A 676 -23.01 -29.85 -8.83
CA THR A 676 -24.33 -29.61 -9.40
C THR A 676 -25.07 -28.49 -8.72
N LEU A 677 -25.81 -27.72 -9.50
CA LEU A 677 -26.66 -26.63 -9.06
C LEU A 677 -28.11 -26.91 -9.49
N THR A 678 -29.04 -26.77 -8.58
CA THR A 678 -30.46 -26.90 -8.90
C THR A 678 -31.12 -25.55 -9.07
N ILE A 679 -31.79 -25.35 -10.21
CA ILE A 679 -32.51 -24.12 -10.55
C ILE A 679 -34.01 -24.38 -10.42
N PRO A 680 -34.73 -23.68 -9.54
CA PRO A 680 -36.13 -23.97 -9.25
C PRO A 680 -37.08 -23.54 -10.38
N SER A 681 -36.73 -22.49 -11.13
CA SER A 681 -37.58 -21.97 -12.20
C SER A 681 -36.74 -21.51 -13.40
N ALA A 682 -37.21 -21.73 -14.61
CA ALA A 682 -36.58 -21.17 -15.81
C ALA A 682 -36.62 -19.64 -15.77
N GLY A 683 -35.51 -19.02 -16.23
CA GLY A 683 -35.43 -17.57 -16.20
C GLY A 683 -34.06 -17.01 -16.59
N ARG A 684 -33.94 -15.69 -16.49
CA ARG A 684 -32.67 -14.96 -16.69
C ARG A 684 -32.02 -14.71 -15.32
N TYR A 685 -30.73 -15.05 -15.23
CA TYR A 685 -29.95 -14.97 -14.01
C TYR A 685 -28.63 -14.24 -14.21
N THR A 686 -28.22 -13.49 -13.22
CA THR A 686 -26.83 -13.00 -13.08
C THR A 686 -26.06 -14.00 -12.25
N LEU A 687 -24.90 -14.44 -12.75
CA LEU A 687 -24.01 -15.34 -12.02
C LEU A 687 -23.08 -14.53 -11.12
N TRP A 688 -22.99 -14.92 -9.87
CA TRP A 688 -22.11 -14.33 -8.85
C TRP A 688 -21.18 -15.39 -8.32
N LEU A 689 -19.90 -15.03 -8.14
CA LEU A 689 -18.91 -15.90 -7.54
C LEU A 689 -18.30 -15.20 -6.33
N GLY A 690 -18.40 -15.83 -5.17
CA GLY A 690 -17.77 -15.36 -3.94
C GLY A 690 -16.26 -15.62 -3.96
N GLY A 691 -15.48 -14.76 -3.34
CA GLY A 691 -14.05 -14.97 -3.16
C GLY A 691 -13.18 -13.84 -3.66
N SER A 692 -11.89 -14.13 -3.78
CA SER A 692 -10.85 -13.18 -4.19
C SER A 692 -9.91 -13.85 -5.17
N PHE A 693 -9.77 -13.27 -6.36
CA PHE A 693 -9.15 -13.93 -7.52
C PHE A 693 -8.05 -13.06 -8.12
N ALA A 694 -6.79 -13.31 -7.81
CA ALA A 694 -5.66 -12.81 -8.56
C ALA A 694 -5.51 -13.59 -9.87
N ARG A 695 -5.52 -14.94 -9.82
CA ARG A 695 -5.55 -15.80 -11.01
C ARG A 695 -6.95 -15.94 -11.58
N PRO A 696 -7.08 -16.02 -12.91
CA PRO A 696 -8.38 -16.22 -13.54
C PRO A 696 -9.05 -17.54 -13.10
N VAL A 697 -10.34 -17.44 -12.76
CA VAL A 697 -11.24 -18.54 -12.48
C VAL A 697 -12.32 -18.55 -13.56
N THR A 698 -12.51 -19.72 -14.19
CA THR A 698 -13.51 -19.92 -15.24
C THR A 698 -14.64 -20.78 -14.70
N VAL A 699 -15.88 -20.35 -14.94
CA VAL A 699 -17.09 -21.10 -14.58
C VAL A 699 -17.74 -21.60 -15.86
N ALA A 700 -18.09 -22.90 -15.88
CA ALA A 700 -18.91 -23.50 -16.92
C ALA A 700 -20.14 -24.16 -16.30
N LEU A 701 -21.26 -24.06 -17.02
CA LEU A 701 -22.51 -24.75 -16.74
C LEU A 701 -22.88 -25.65 -17.92
N ASP A 702 -23.18 -26.90 -17.64
CA ASP A 702 -23.51 -27.93 -18.65
C ASP A 702 -22.49 -28.01 -19.80
N GLY A 703 -21.20 -27.93 -19.46
CA GLY A 703 -20.10 -27.97 -20.40
C GLY A 703 -19.81 -26.64 -21.14
N ARG A 704 -20.69 -25.63 -21.04
CA ARG A 704 -20.51 -24.32 -21.72
C ARG A 704 -19.87 -23.35 -20.74
N ARG A 705 -18.77 -22.68 -21.15
CA ARG A 705 -18.17 -21.60 -20.39
C ARG A 705 -19.13 -20.41 -20.33
N VAL A 706 -19.50 -19.99 -19.10
CA VAL A 706 -20.47 -18.92 -18.86
C VAL A 706 -19.87 -17.68 -18.24
N ALA A 707 -18.74 -17.80 -17.55
CA ALA A 707 -18.07 -16.66 -16.93
C ALA A 707 -16.56 -16.90 -16.76
N ARG A 708 -15.80 -15.79 -16.69
CA ARG A 708 -14.41 -15.76 -16.28
C ARG A 708 -14.23 -14.57 -15.32
N PHE A 709 -13.64 -14.84 -14.17
CA PHE A 709 -13.30 -13.87 -13.14
C PHE A 709 -11.76 -13.79 -13.04
N GLY A 710 -11.22 -12.61 -12.87
CA GLY A 710 -9.79 -12.35 -12.68
C GLY A 710 -9.57 -10.90 -12.28
N ASP A 711 -8.45 -10.63 -11.63
CA ASP A 711 -8.08 -9.32 -11.11
C ASP A 711 -9.11 -8.70 -10.14
N GLU A 712 -9.86 -9.57 -9.46
CA GLU A 712 -10.90 -9.23 -8.48
C GLU A 712 -10.36 -9.55 -7.07
N LEU A 713 -9.45 -8.72 -6.56
CA LEU A 713 -9.06 -8.80 -5.15
C LEU A 713 -10.16 -8.18 -4.29
N SER A 714 -10.68 -8.95 -3.34
CA SER A 714 -11.80 -8.56 -2.49
C SER A 714 -11.56 -8.96 -1.03
N GLY A 715 -12.26 -8.31 -0.12
CA GLY A 715 -12.41 -8.74 1.27
C GLY A 715 -13.03 -10.13 1.40
N ARG A 716 -13.11 -10.63 2.63
CA ARG A 716 -13.82 -11.88 2.94
C ARG A 716 -15.32 -11.68 2.72
N GLY A 717 -16.05 -12.75 2.31
CA GLY A 717 -17.51 -12.72 2.13
C GLY A 717 -18.01 -11.91 0.94
N GLU A 718 -17.14 -11.34 0.11
CA GLU A 718 -17.50 -10.52 -1.03
C GLU A 718 -17.75 -11.33 -2.30
N PHE A 719 -18.57 -10.76 -3.19
CA PHE A 719 -18.96 -11.38 -4.47
C PHE A 719 -18.57 -10.53 -5.66
N ALA A 720 -18.25 -11.22 -6.77
CA ALA A 720 -18.07 -10.62 -8.09
C ALA A 720 -19.21 -11.08 -9.02
N ALA A 721 -19.81 -10.14 -9.75
CA ALA A 721 -20.82 -10.44 -10.75
C ALA A 721 -20.18 -10.78 -12.10
N ALA A 722 -20.63 -11.83 -12.77
CA ALA A 722 -20.31 -12.06 -14.17
C ALA A 722 -20.95 -10.96 -15.04
N PRO A 723 -20.27 -10.53 -16.13
CA PRO A 723 -20.88 -9.62 -17.09
C PRO A 723 -22.10 -10.28 -17.78
N GLY A 724 -23.19 -9.53 -17.90
CA GLY A 724 -24.38 -9.98 -18.58
C GLY A 724 -25.31 -10.87 -17.77
N SER A 725 -26.20 -11.57 -18.46
CA SER A 725 -27.17 -12.50 -17.85
C SER A 725 -27.23 -13.81 -18.62
N LEU A 726 -27.55 -14.88 -17.90
CA LEU A 726 -27.70 -16.24 -18.42
C LEU A 726 -29.16 -16.62 -18.46
N THR A 727 -29.64 -17.19 -19.56
CA THR A 727 -30.96 -17.82 -19.61
C THR A 727 -30.78 -19.31 -19.29
N LEU A 728 -31.39 -19.76 -18.20
CA LEU A 728 -31.26 -21.11 -17.68
C LEU A 728 -32.67 -21.75 -17.55
N ARG A 729 -32.74 -23.08 -17.77
CA ARG A 729 -33.96 -23.86 -17.57
C ARG A 729 -34.09 -24.30 -16.10
N ALA A 730 -35.28 -24.65 -15.68
CA ALA A 730 -35.47 -25.30 -14.38
C ALA A 730 -34.83 -26.73 -14.42
N GLY A 731 -34.28 -27.16 -13.29
CA GLY A 731 -33.67 -28.49 -13.21
C GLY A 731 -32.25 -28.47 -12.63
N ARG A 732 -31.55 -29.57 -12.76
CA ARG A 732 -30.16 -29.76 -12.32
C ARG A 732 -29.19 -29.41 -13.44
N HIS A 733 -28.21 -28.57 -13.11
CA HIS A 733 -27.16 -28.17 -14.00
C HIS A 733 -25.78 -28.60 -13.46
N ALA A 734 -24.92 -29.12 -14.35
CA ALA A 734 -23.56 -29.47 -14.01
C ALA A 734 -22.72 -28.18 -13.85
N VAL A 735 -22.03 -28.03 -12.73
CA VAL A 735 -21.13 -26.91 -12.44
C VAL A 735 -19.70 -27.39 -12.55
N ARG A 736 -18.90 -26.64 -13.29
CA ARG A 736 -17.45 -26.81 -13.37
C ARG A 736 -16.79 -25.47 -13.09
N ILE A 737 -15.91 -25.43 -12.11
CA ILE A 737 -15.09 -24.24 -11.79
C ILE A 737 -13.63 -24.63 -11.97
N PHE A 738 -12.94 -23.95 -12.87
CA PHE A 738 -11.56 -24.21 -13.23
C PHE A 738 -10.69 -23.00 -12.89
N ARG A 739 -9.59 -23.25 -12.13
CA ARG A 739 -8.53 -22.29 -11.87
C ARG A 739 -7.28 -22.71 -12.63
N GLY A 740 -6.79 -21.82 -13.51
CA GLY A 740 -5.62 -22.07 -14.35
C GLY A 740 -4.31 -22.16 -13.58
N GLY A 741 -3.28 -22.61 -14.27
CA GLY A 741 -1.88 -22.56 -13.81
C GLY A 741 -1.37 -21.11 -13.67
N GLY A 742 -0.20 -20.93 -13.04
CA GLY A 742 0.48 -19.65 -12.98
C GLY A 742 0.92 -19.17 -14.36
N SER A 743 1.06 -17.86 -14.54
CA SER A 743 1.63 -17.22 -15.71
C SER A 743 2.67 -16.20 -15.28
N LEU A 744 3.37 -15.57 -16.24
CA LEU A 744 4.35 -14.52 -15.98
C LEU A 744 3.71 -13.14 -15.67
N ALA A 745 2.38 -13.05 -15.61
CA ALA A 745 1.70 -11.82 -15.23
C ALA A 745 1.98 -11.47 -13.77
N PRO A 746 2.08 -10.18 -13.41
CA PRO A 746 2.28 -9.77 -12.03
C PRO A 746 1.10 -10.24 -11.15
N GLY A 747 1.40 -10.67 -9.93
CA GLY A 747 0.39 -11.16 -9.00
C GLY A 747 -0.20 -12.53 -9.33
N ASN A 748 0.30 -13.21 -10.34
CA ASN A 748 -0.23 -14.51 -10.79
C ASN A 748 0.42 -15.73 -10.07
N GLY A 749 1.17 -15.47 -9.01
CA GLY A 749 1.77 -16.49 -8.13
C GLY A 749 0.74 -17.17 -7.22
N ASN A 750 1.23 -17.86 -6.21
CA ASN A 750 0.41 -18.53 -5.20
C ASN A 750 0.16 -17.68 -3.94
N GLY A 751 0.85 -16.53 -3.81
CA GLY A 751 0.90 -15.75 -2.57
C GLY A 751 -0.35 -14.95 -2.27
N ALA A 752 -0.96 -14.32 -3.27
CA ALA A 752 -2.08 -13.41 -3.05
C ALA A 752 -3.41 -14.09 -3.30
N SER A 753 -4.34 -13.81 -2.41
CA SER A 753 -5.78 -14.03 -2.52
C SER A 753 -6.24 -15.26 -3.31
N ARG A 754 -6.52 -16.32 -2.60
CA ARG A 754 -6.77 -17.68 -3.12
C ARG A 754 -8.12 -18.25 -2.69
N ARG A 755 -9.07 -17.38 -2.37
CA ARG A 755 -10.37 -17.83 -1.85
C ARG A 755 -11.37 -18.01 -2.97
N LEU A 756 -12.03 -19.19 -2.98
CA LEU A 756 -13.13 -19.53 -3.84
C LEU A 756 -14.37 -19.79 -2.98
N GLY A 757 -15.28 -18.85 -2.99
CA GLY A 757 -16.53 -18.88 -2.24
C GLY A 757 -17.73 -19.43 -3.04
N PRO A 758 -18.95 -19.28 -2.51
CA PRO A 758 -20.18 -19.76 -3.13
C PRO A 758 -20.42 -19.18 -4.52
N LEU A 759 -20.98 -20.02 -5.43
CA LEU A 759 -21.54 -19.58 -6.69
C LEU A 759 -23.05 -19.40 -6.49
N ILE A 760 -23.56 -18.22 -6.83
CA ILE A 760 -24.96 -17.83 -6.61
C ILE A 760 -25.55 -17.30 -7.91
N LEU A 761 -26.81 -17.65 -8.19
CA LEU A 761 -27.59 -17.12 -9.30
C LEU A 761 -28.62 -16.15 -8.77
N GLY A 762 -28.34 -14.85 -8.90
CA GLY A 762 -29.33 -13.81 -8.59
C GLY A 762 -30.26 -13.52 -9.77
N PRO A 763 -31.43 -12.89 -9.56
CA PRO A 763 -32.27 -12.43 -10.66
C PRO A 763 -31.48 -11.51 -11.60
N ALA A 764 -31.72 -11.61 -12.91
CA ALA A 764 -31.08 -10.76 -13.88
C ALA A 764 -31.66 -9.33 -13.83
N GLY A 765 -30.80 -8.35 -14.01
CA GLY A 765 -31.17 -6.94 -14.05
C GLY A 765 -30.96 -6.22 -12.72
N SER A 766 -31.30 -4.94 -12.74
CA SER A 766 -31.20 -4.04 -11.57
C SER A 766 -32.52 -3.86 -10.82
N ALA A 767 -33.50 -4.73 -11.07
CA ALA A 767 -34.80 -4.61 -10.42
C ALA A 767 -34.67 -4.74 -8.90
N GLN A 768 -35.26 -3.79 -8.18
CA GLN A 768 -35.33 -3.87 -6.71
C GLN A 768 -36.41 -4.90 -6.30
N PRO A 769 -36.22 -5.58 -5.15
CA PRO A 769 -37.29 -6.36 -4.55
C PRO A 769 -38.54 -5.50 -4.37
N ARG A 770 -39.71 -6.05 -4.72
CA ARG A 770 -40.99 -5.36 -4.53
C ARG A 770 -41.26 -5.23 -3.04
N VAL A 771 -41.42 -4.02 -2.57
CA VAL A 771 -41.87 -3.74 -1.19
C VAL A 771 -43.37 -3.87 -1.14
N VAL A 772 -43.84 -4.78 -0.29
CA VAL A 772 -45.25 -4.94 0.03
C VAL A 772 -45.58 -4.13 1.28
N SER A 773 -46.58 -3.28 1.20
CA SER A 773 -47.07 -2.53 2.36
C SER A 773 -48.48 -3.01 2.74
N VAL A 774 -48.67 -3.34 4.01
CA VAL A 774 -49.96 -3.80 4.54
C VAL A 774 -50.31 -3.02 5.81
N PRO A 775 -51.60 -2.72 6.06
CA PRO A 775 -52.03 -2.21 7.37
C PRO A 775 -51.60 -3.17 8.50
N VAL A 776 -51.26 -2.64 9.67
CA VAL A 776 -50.85 -3.46 10.82
C VAL A 776 -51.87 -4.58 11.13
N GLY A 777 -53.16 -4.35 10.98
CA GLY A 777 -54.20 -5.40 11.18
C GLY A 777 -54.11 -6.58 10.22
N ALA A 778 -53.50 -6.39 9.05
CA ALA A 778 -53.33 -7.45 8.02
C ALA A 778 -51.99 -8.17 8.10
N TRP A 779 -51.26 -8.07 9.21
CA TRP A 779 -49.90 -8.61 9.40
C TRP A 779 -49.77 -10.10 9.06
N ARG A 780 -50.83 -10.93 9.23
CA ARG A 780 -50.83 -12.35 8.92
C ARG A 780 -50.52 -12.64 7.46
N SER A 781 -50.84 -11.75 6.54
CA SER A 781 -50.55 -11.90 5.10
C SER A 781 -49.06 -11.91 4.77
N LEU A 782 -48.22 -11.47 5.67
CA LEU A 782 -46.75 -11.49 5.52
C LEU A 782 -46.15 -12.84 5.91
N CYS A 783 -46.81 -13.62 6.77
CA CYS A 783 -46.27 -14.88 7.30
C CYS A 783 -45.98 -15.96 6.26
N SER A 784 -46.68 -15.96 5.13
CA SER A 784 -46.52 -16.97 4.07
C SER A 784 -45.48 -16.57 3.00
N ARG A 785 -44.96 -15.38 3.06
CA ARG A 785 -44.09 -14.81 2.06
C ARG A 785 -42.62 -14.97 2.45
N SER A 786 -41.73 -15.07 1.47
CA SER A 786 -40.28 -14.98 1.67
C SER A 786 -39.85 -13.51 1.63
N LEU A 787 -39.45 -12.98 2.76
CA LEU A 787 -39.24 -11.57 2.98
C LEU A 787 -37.79 -11.33 3.44
N ASP A 788 -37.22 -10.19 3.02
CA ASP A 788 -35.89 -9.71 3.43
C ASP A 788 -35.92 -9.25 4.89
N TRP A 789 -36.87 -8.36 5.19
CA TRP A 789 -37.15 -7.84 6.54
C TRP A 789 -38.61 -7.37 6.64
N VAL A 790 -39.07 -7.04 7.85
CA VAL A 790 -40.36 -6.36 8.09
C VAL A 790 -40.12 -5.10 8.90
N GLU A 791 -40.61 -3.97 8.41
CA GLU A 791 -40.52 -2.66 9.08
C GLU A 791 -41.86 -2.07 9.42
N THR A 792 -41.91 -1.35 10.56
CA THR A 792 -43.09 -0.57 10.98
C THR A 792 -42.93 0.88 10.59
N LEU A 793 -43.91 1.44 9.90
CA LEU A 793 -43.91 2.83 9.41
C LEU A 793 -45.09 3.58 10.05
N ARG A 794 -44.86 4.87 10.36
CA ARG A 794 -45.98 5.80 10.55
C ARG A 794 -46.62 6.09 9.20
N ARG A 795 -47.92 6.22 9.19
CA ARG A 795 -48.70 6.63 8.02
C ARG A 795 -48.41 8.10 7.68
#